data_941ac1832f5d073445a813cca8d7d6d6
#
_entry.id   941ac1832f5d073445a813cca8d7d6d6
#
_cell.length_a   1.000
_cell.length_b   1.000
_cell.length_c   1.000
_cell.angle_alpha   90.00
_cell.angle_beta   90.00
_cell.angle_gamma   90.00
#
_symmetry.space_group_name_H-M   'P 1'
#
loop_
_entity.id
_entity.type
_entity.pdbx_description
1 polymer ?
#
loop_
_entity_poly.entity_id
_entity_poly.type
_entity_poly.pdbx_seq_one_letter_code
_entity_poly.pdbx_strand_id
1 'polypeptide(L)'
;MTTTSQRFFISYAGLDRPWAEWVGWHLEQADHQVILDVWDWRTGDNFVERMDEALKQADAVVALFSKSYFDAERWTREEWTAAVGRRERIIPLALEPLAAADTPHLLAPRLRKNLHGLDETAALAALREAINGGTRPTSPPVFPGKVPTAEPAETGNSTRPRLPGSTGQPDVWNVRRRNPDFAGREAVMVQLRESLLNGQQAVVQALHGMGGIGKTQIALEYAHRFSGQYDLVWWIDAEQSDQIPVHYTELADRLGIAKPDAGSDPNARAVLHHLRTRQRWLIVLDNAEDPAQIAPWLPEGPGHVLITSRNHNWRGIAHPTGLDVFTRSDSLAYLGTRIPGTTPAQADALAQDLGDLPLALAQAAGVIGSGMTLDRYRQLLTGNTARILQEGDAPGYPAPLAATVGIATTRLDDSHPEATALLRLGAFLGPDPIPIAWLESARPHLSTIPGDPDDLMWLHASLQHLGRYGLARIDHETFQIHRLTQAVLRDQTDPAQTELIRDDVTTILRTIEPGDLESPDSWPAWASLTSHLTSQHVLVADRPELRPTLQQAAVFLIRSGQPRTAVELLTSLRETWTAALGPDDPEVLTCAQHLGHATFDFGDFTNARPIIEDTLTRRSRTLGDDHPDTLHSANDLATILNEFGEDTEARRMHEDTLARRRRTLGDDHPDTFRSATNLAMALGKLDKPAEALPMLEDTLVRARRTLGDDHPDTLHTATNVAAILNELDKPAEAHRMLGDTLARARRTLGDDHPDTLHTATTFAASLSQLGKKAECRRTLEDTLARRRRTLGDDHPDTLDSAFNFAIKLLEPGEHAEARPRLEDTLLRARRTLGDDHPDTLRFANALATVLNEFGEQTEARRMHEDTLARRRRILGDEHRHTLQSAYAVAVTLHRLRSYSEAAELLEDVRARQRRTLGDDHRDTLRTTRALADTLTAMGKRYAAQKLLAGKKPTRRLGRKRR
;
A
#
# COMPACT_ATOMS: atom_id res chain seq x y z
N MET A 1 13.52 49.04 -25.99
CA MET A 1 14.67 48.35 -26.59
C MET A 1 14.25 46.90 -26.72
N THR A 2 14.06 46.39 -27.91
CA THR A 2 13.72 44.99 -28.17
C THR A 2 14.91 44.15 -27.73
N THR A 3 14.76 43.42 -26.63
CA THR A 3 15.71 42.39 -26.19
C THR A 3 15.76 41.31 -27.24
N THR A 4 16.93 41.16 -27.86
CA THR A 4 17.17 40.04 -28.79
C THR A 4 17.04 38.73 -28.00
N SER A 5 16.19 37.81 -28.44
CA SER A 5 16.09 36.48 -27.85
C SER A 5 17.46 35.79 -27.89
N GLN A 6 17.94 35.33 -26.76
CA GLN A 6 19.19 34.59 -26.64
C GLN A 6 18.89 33.14 -26.19
N ARG A 7 19.78 32.22 -26.53
CA ARG A 7 19.69 30.80 -26.10
C ARG A 7 20.67 30.54 -24.99
N PHE A 8 20.19 30.10 -23.84
CA PHE A 8 20.98 29.79 -22.65
C PHE A 8 21.03 28.29 -22.38
N PHE A 9 22.22 27.78 -22.13
CA PHE A 9 22.38 26.46 -21.51
C PHE A 9 22.58 26.65 -20.00
N ILE A 10 21.77 25.92 -19.16
CA ILE A 10 21.88 26.01 -17.71
C ILE A 10 22.72 24.81 -17.21
N SER A 11 23.91 25.14 -16.67
CA SER A 11 24.83 24.18 -16.04
C SER A 11 24.68 24.23 -14.52
N TYR A 12 24.41 23.09 -13.90
CA TYR A 12 24.14 23.01 -12.47
C TYR A 12 24.58 21.65 -11.90
N ALA A 13 24.80 21.56 -10.57
CA ALA A 13 24.92 20.28 -9.89
C ALA A 13 23.53 19.69 -9.64
N GLY A 14 23.37 18.37 -9.70
CA GLY A 14 22.07 17.72 -9.54
C GLY A 14 21.28 18.13 -8.28
N LEU A 15 21.99 18.52 -7.21
CA LEU A 15 21.40 19.08 -5.98
C LEU A 15 20.76 20.45 -6.20
N ASP A 16 21.20 21.20 -7.18
CA ASP A 16 20.76 22.56 -7.49
C ASP A 16 19.65 22.58 -8.55
N ARG A 17 19.12 21.42 -8.91
CA ARG A 17 18.03 21.28 -9.89
C ARG A 17 16.86 22.22 -9.64
N PRO A 18 16.34 22.41 -8.40
CA PRO A 18 15.25 23.37 -8.17
C PRO A 18 15.60 24.79 -8.57
N TRP A 19 16.87 25.20 -8.41
CA TRP A 19 17.39 26.47 -8.87
C TRP A 19 17.48 26.55 -10.39
N ALA A 20 17.90 25.47 -11.05
CA ALA A 20 18.00 25.40 -12.49
C ALA A 20 16.62 25.52 -13.16
N GLU A 21 15.61 24.83 -12.63
CA GLU A 21 14.23 24.91 -13.09
C GLU A 21 13.63 26.30 -12.84
N TRP A 22 13.89 26.92 -11.69
CA TRP A 22 13.42 28.27 -11.40
C TRP A 22 14.08 29.32 -12.34
N VAL A 23 15.39 29.27 -12.54
CA VAL A 23 16.12 30.14 -13.45
C VAL A 23 15.64 29.94 -14.90
N GLY A 24 15.53 28.69 -15.33
CA GLY A 24 15.09 28.32 -16.68
C GLY A 24 13.71 28.89 -17.02
N TRP A 25 12.74 28.63 -16.12
CA TRP A 25 11.38 29.12 -16.31
C TRP A 25 11.33 30.66 -16.43
N HIS A 26 12.08 31.39 -15.58
CA HIS A 26 12.09 32.85 -15.63
C HIS A 26 12.80 33.41 -16.86
N LEU A 27 13.77 32.70 -17.42
CA LEU A 27 14.39 33.06 -18.69
C LEU A 27 13.45 32.86 -19.88
N GLU A 28 12.68 31.78 -19.90
CA GLU A 28 11.64 31.55 -20.92
C GLU A 28 10.54 32.60 -20.85
N GLN A 29 10.09 33.00 -19.65
CA GLN A 29 9.13 34.09 -19.47
C GLN A 29 9.67 35.45 -19.91
N ALA A 30 10.98 35.58 -20.09
CA ALA A 30 11.63 36.77 -20.61
C ALA A 30 11.93 36.68 -22.13
N ASP A 31 11.28 35.75 -22.84
CA ASP A 31 11.40 35.51 -24.29
C ASP A 31 12.79 34.98 -24.71
N HIS A 32 13.51 34.35 -23.81
CA HIS A 32 14.76 33.64 -24.12
C HIS A 32 14.51 32.16 -24.37
N GLN A 33 15.39 31.50 -25.12
CA GLN A 33 15.39 30.05 -25.28
C GLN A 33 16.30 29.43 -24.21
N VAL A 34 15.83 28.37 -23.56
CA VAL A 34 16.56 27.67 -22.51
C VAL A 34 16.81 26.23 -22.95
N ILE A 35 18.01 25.73 -22.72
CA ILE A 35 18.37 24.32 -22.81
C ILE A 35 18.67 23.86 -21.40
N LEU A 36 17.86 22.93 -20.91
CA LEU A 36 17.98 22.33 -19.59
C LEU A 36 17.79 20.81 -19.72
N ASP A 37 18.74 20.03 -19.23
CA ASP A 37 18.77 18.58 -19.37
C ASP A 37 17.46 17.91 -18.96
N VAL A 38 16.89 18.30 -17.82
CA VAL A 38 15.63 17.73 -17.29
C VAL A 38 14.40 18.09 -18.13
N TRP A 39 14.47 19.09 -19.01
CA TRP A 39 13.36 19.48 -19.87
C TRP A 39 13.49 18.94 -21.30
N ASP A 40 14.74 18.91 -21.81
CA ASP A 40 15.01 18.73 -23.22
C ASP A 40 15.54 17.33 -23.57
N TRP A 41 16.07 16.58 -22.59
CA TRP A 41 16.70 15.29 -22.85
C TRP A 41 15.82 14.13 -22.38
N ARG A 42 15.85 13.02 -23.11
CA ARG A 42 15.02 11.83 -22.84
C ARG A 42 15.86 10.72 -22.23
N THR A 43 15.21 9.86 -21.45
CA THR A 43 15.84 8.65 -20.95
C THR A 43 16.36 7.79 -22.12
N GLY A 44 17.66 7.51 -22.11
CA GLY A 44 18.34 6.79 -23.18
C GLY A 44 19.14 7.65 -24.16
N ASP A 45 19.03 8.99 -24.07
CA ASP A 45 19.91 9.90 -24.82
C ASP A 45 21.37 9.76 -24.33
N ASN A 46 22.33 9.91 -25.24
CA ASN A 46 23.74 9.98 -24.87
C ASN A 46 24.03 11.36 -24.24
N PHE A 47 24.20 11.40 -22.94
CA PHE A 47 24.40 12.62 -22.16
C PHE A 47 25.54 13.48 -22.71
N VAL A 48 26.71 12.88 -23.05
CA VAL A 48 27.87 13.59 -23.53
C VAL A 48 27.62 14.25 -24.90
N GLU A 49 26.96 13.57 -25.82
CA GLU A 49 26.62 14.09 -27.14
C GLU A 49 25.62 15.24 -27.03
N ARG A 50 24.58 15.07 -26.19
CA ARG A 50 23.56 16.11 -25.97
C ARG A 50 24.13 17.36 -25.31
N MET A 51 25.04 17.18 -24.37
CA MET A 51 25.77 18.30 -23.73
C MET A 51 26.61 19.06 -24.74
N ASP A 52 27.38 18.36 -25.60
CA ASP A 52 28.19 19.00 -26.63
C ASP A 52 27.33 19.74 -27.69
N GLU A 53 26.15 19.19 -28.05
CA GLU A 53 25.19 19.86 -28.88
C GLU A 53 24.60 21.10 -28.21
N ALA A 54 24.20 21.03 -26.94
CA ALA A 54 23.67 22.12 -26.15
C ALA A 54 24.66 23.29 -26.05
N LEU A 55 25.92 22.98 -25.72
CA LEU A 55 26.99 23.97 -25.67
C LEU A 55 27.26 24.61 -27.03
N LYS A 56 27.15 23.90 -28.15
CA LYS A 56 27.27 24.45 -29.50
C LYS A 56 26.16 25.39 -29.90
N GLN A 57 24.96 25.15 -29.37
CA GLN A 57 23.74 25.91 -29.71
C GLN A 57 23.50 27.10 -28.79
N ALA A 58 24.08 27.14 -27.61
CA ALA A 58 23.88 28.20 -26.63
C ALA A 58 24.72 29.47 -26.95
N ASP A 59 24.11 30.64 -26.78
CA ASP A 59 24.77 31.93 -26.86
C ASP A 59 25.54 32.27 -25.57
N ALA A 60 25.12 31.67 -24.45
CA ALA A 60 25.77 31.77 -23.16
C ALA A 60 25.43 30.60 -22.23
N VAL A 61 26.34 30.31 -21.30
CA VAL A 61 26.12 29.32 -20.24
C VAL A 61 25.78 30.01 -18.94
N VAL A 62 24.61 29.70 -18.37
CA VAL A 62 24.25 30.13 -17.01
C VAL A 62 24.73 29.05 -16.05
N ALA A 63 25.75 29.35 -15.26
CA ALA A 63 26.38 28.40 -14.35
C ALA A 63 25.93 28.68 -12.90
N LEU A 64 25.28 27.70 -12.28
CA LEU A 64 24.73 27.78 -10.93
C LEU A 64 25.80 27.32 -9.91
N PHE A 65 26.47 28.25 -9.29
CA PHE A 65 27.59 27.99 -8.41
C PHE A 65 27.14 27.63 -7.01
N SER A 66 27.46 26.42 -6.62
CA SER A 66 27.38 25.88 -5.27
C SER A 66 28.67 25.12 -4.92
N LYS A 67 28.84 24.69 -3.68
CA LYS A 67 29.97 23.79 -3.32
C LYS A 67 29.90 22.50 -4.12
N SER A 68 28.69 21.96 -4.29
CA SER A 68 28.43 20.75 -5.09
C SER A 68 28.76 20.93 -6.57
N TYR A 69 28.66 22.14 -7.11
CA TYR A 69 28.99 22.44 -8.51
C TYR A 69 30.46 22.24 -8.81
N PHE A 70 31.35 22.48 -7.84
CA PHE A 70 32.79 22.40 -7.99
C PHE A 70 33.41 21.09 -7.52
N ASP A 71 32.59 20.10 -7.17
CA ASP A 71 33.07 18.78 -6.78
C ASP A 71 33.79 18.08 -7.93
N ALA A 72 35.01 17.55 -7.61
CA ALA A 72 35.95 17.02 -8.60
C ALA A 72 35.44 15.77 -9.37
N GLU A 73 34.47 15.07 -8.81
CA GLU A 73 33.93 13.84 -9.38
C GLU A 73 32.66 14.05 -10.23
N ARG A 74 32.26 15.30 -10.52
CA ARG A 74 31.01 15.61 -11.22
C ARG A 74 31.21 16.15 -12.64
N TRP A 75 30.24 15.88 -13.52
CA TRP A 75 30.22 16.30 -14.93
C TRP A 75 30.23 17.81 -15.13
N THR A 76 29.74 18.62 -14.19
CA THR A 76 29.80 20.10 -14.24
C THR A 76 31.18 20.64 -14.48
N ARG A 77 32.24 19.92 -14.09
CA ARG A 77 33.63 20.31 -14.36
C ARG A 77 33.96 20.26 -15.85
N GLU A 78 33.44 19.29 -16.59
CA GLU A 78 33.67 19.17 -18.02
C GLU A 78 32.88 20.23 -18.78
N GLU A 79 31.67 20.55 -18.36
CA GLU A 79 30.79 21.58 -18.93
C GLU A 79 31.44 22.98 -18.90
N TRP A 80 31.87 23.44 -17.72
CA TRP A 80 32.48 24.77 -17.64
C TRP A 80 33.90 24.79 -18.25
N THR A 81 34.62 23.66 -18.23
CA THR A 81 35.94 23.57 -18.88
C THR A 81 35.81 23.70 -20.41
N ALA A 82 34.80 23.04 -20.98
CA ALA A 82 34.47 23.12 -22.39
C ALA A 82 34.04 24.57 -22.79
N ALA A 83 33.15 25.17 -21.98
CA ALA A 83 32.68 26.55 -22.19
C ALA A 83 33.85 27.58 -22.10
N VAL A 84 34.75 27.44 -21.13
CA VAL A 84 35.94 28.29 -21.00
C VAL A 84 36.88 28.08 -22.18
N GLY A 85 37.11 26.85 -22.62
CA GLY A 85 37.97 26.49 -23.74
C GLY A 85 37.47 27.09 -25.07
N ARG A 86 36.16 27.21 -25.27
CA ARG A 86 35.52 27.81 -26.44
C ARG A 86 35.38 29.34 -26.37
N ARG A 87 35.75 29.97 -25.26
CA ARG A 87 35.54 31.40 -24.96
C ARG A 87 34.07 31.84 -24.94
N GLU A 88 33.19 30.98 -24.59
CA GLU A 88 31.77 31.29 -24.45
C GLU A 88 31.52 32.21 -23.25
N ARG A 89 30.40 32.96 -23.32
CA ARG A 89 29.98 33.82 -22.21
C ARG A 89 29.41 32.95 -21.09
N ILE A 90 30.08 32.90 -19.96
CA ILE A 90 29.63 32.24 -18.74
C ILE A 90 29.03 33.30 -17.82
N ILE A 91 27.79 33.06 -17.33
CA ILE A 91 27.08 33.93 -16.40
C ILE A 91 26.97 33.18 -15.06
N PRO A 92 27.88 33.46 -14.09
CA PRO A 92 27.88 32.73 -12.83
C PRO A 92 26.87 33.30 -11.82
N LEU A 93 25.98 32.44 -11.32
CA LEU A 93 25.02 32.74 -10.28
C LEU A 93 25.37 31.95 -9.02
N ALA A 94 25.63 32.62 -7.90
CA ALA A 94 25.97 31.96 -6.65
C ALA A 94 24.70 31.62 -5.86
N LEU A 95 24.53 30.35 -5.54
CA LEU A 95 23.38 29.83 -4.80
C LEU A 95 23.61 29.80 -3.29
N GLU A 96 24.88 29.84 -2.86
CA GLU A 96 25.30 29.83 -1.46
C GLU A 96 26.56 30.68 -1.28
N PRO A 97 26.96 31.04 -0.05
CA PRO A 97 28.21 31.74 0.19
C PRO A 97 29.43 30.84 -0.18
N LEU A 98 30.19 31.24 -1.16
CA LEU A 98 31.41 30.53 -1.63
C LEU A 98 32.67 31.29 -1.25
N ALA A 99 33.61 30.65 -0.55
CA ALA A 99 34.93 31.21 -0.31
C ALA A 99 35.80 31.18 -1.58
N ALA A 100 36.85 31.99 -1.61
CA ALA A 100 37.76 32.00 -2.76
C ALA A 100 38.48 30.64 -2.97
N ALA A 101 38.63 29.87 -1.91
CA ALA A 101 39.21 28.53 -1.96
C ALA A 101 38.28 27.48 -2.56
N ASP A 102 36.97 27.71 -2.53
CA ASP A 102 35.95 26.79 -3.01
C ASP A 102 35.72 26.94 -4.53
N THR A 103 36.33 27.92 -5.17
CA THR A 103 36.09 28.23 -6.59
C THR A 103 37.40 27.99 -7.39
N PRO A 104 37.35 27.25 -8.53
CA PRO A 104 38.51 27.03 -9.38
C PRO A 104 39.17 28.34 -9.86
N HIS A 105 40.50 28.40 -9.90
CA HIS A 105 41.25 29.60 -10.26
C HIS A 105 40.87 30.26 -11.60
N LEU A 106 40.40 29.49 -12.56
CA LEU A 106 39.92 29.98 -13.87
C LEU A 106 38.57 30.72 -13.80
N LEU A 107 37.72 30.41 -12.81
CA LEU A 107 36.42 31.02 -12.60
C LEU A 107 36.43 32.04 -11.47
N ALA A 108 37.36 32.00 -10.54
CA ALA A 108 37.46 32.88 -9.39
C ALA A 108 37.47 34.38 -9.75
N PRO A 109 38.13 34.84 -10.87
CA PRO A 109 38.13 36.25 -11.25
C PRO A 109 36.84 36.76 -11.87
N ARG A 110 35.83 35.87 -12.18
CA ARG A 110 34.60 36.28 -12.81
C ARG A 110 33.65 36.92 -11.81
N LEU A 111 33.07 38.04 -12.18
CA LEU A 111 32.01 38.68 -11.38
C LEU A 111 30.81 37.76 -11.33
N ARG A 112 30.42 37.32 -10.13
CA ARG A 112 29.25 36.47 -9.87
C ARG A 112 28.13 37.27 -9.26
N LYS A 113 26.88 36.89 -9.56
CA LYS A 113 25.68 37.47 -8.92
C LYS A 113 25.14 36.48 -7.89
N ASN A 114 24.88 36.97 -6.69
CA ASN A 114 24.36 36.11 -5.63
C ASN A 114 22.83 35.99 -5.76
N LEU A 115 22.28 34.79 -5.67
CA LEU A 115 20.86 34.51 -5.54
C LEU A 115 20.50 34.06 -4.11
N HIS A 116 21.46 33.58 -3.34
CA HIS A 116 21.24 33.18 -1.95
C HIS A 116 20.92 34.34 -1.04
N GLY A 117 20.06 34.09 -0.05
CA GLY A 117 19.71 35.11 0.97
C GLY A 117 18.78 36.22 0.46
N LEU A 118 18.26 36.08 -0.77
CA LEU A 118 17.30 37.01 -1.38
C LEU A 118 15.88 36.47 -1.31
N ASP A 119 14.91 37.36 -1.23
CA ASP A 119 13.51 36.99 -1.53
C ASP A 119 13.32 36.79 -3.06
N GLU A 120 12.18 36.25 -3.47
CA GLU A 120 11.93 35.92 -4.86
C GLU A 120 11.99 37.16 -5.80
N THR A 121 11.49 38.30 -5.35
CA THR A 121 11.49 39.54 -6.12
C THR A 121 12.92 40.06 -6.32
N ALA A 122 13.74 40.04 -5.27
CA ALA A 122 15.14 40.42 -5.32
C ALA A 122 15.98 39.43 -6.13
N ALA A 123 15.72 38.12 -6.02
CA ALA A 123 16.40 37.08 -6.78
C ALA A 123 16.08 37.21 -8.29
N LEU A 124 14.82 37.50 -8.66
CA LEU A 124 14.43 37.75 -10.02
C LEU A 124 15.08 39.01 -10.58
N ALA A 125 15.18 40.07 -9.80
CA ALA A 125 15.89 41.28 -10.19
C ALA A 125 17.40 41.02 -10.39
N ALA A 126 18.02 40.23 -9.51
CA ALA A 126 19.42 39.84 -9.62
C ALA A 126 19.67 38.96 -10.85
N LEU A 127 18.76 38.03 -11.17
CA LEU A 127 18.82 37.21 -12.38
C LEU A 127 18.76 38.09 -13.66
N ARG A 128 17.79 39.00 -13.73
CA ARG A 128 17.64 39.93 -14.87
C ARG A 128 18.88 40.82 -15.04
N GLU A 129 19.44 41.32 -13.96
CA GLU A 129 20.65 42.10 -13.98
C GLU A 129 21.87 41.27 -14.47
N ALA A 130 21.98 40.00 -14.06
CA ALA A 130 23.05 39.12 -14.52
C ALA A 130 23.01 38.86 -16.04
N ILE A 131 21.81 38.74 -16.60
CA ILE A 131 21.58 38.48 -18.04
C ILE A 131 21.79 39.74 -18.87
N ASN A 132 21.15 40.85 -18.49
CA ASN A 132 21.11 42.07 -19.30
C ASN A 132 22.27 43.06 -19.02
N GLY A 133 23.06 42.79 -17.99
CA GLY A 133 24.07 43.77 -17.49
C GLY A 133 23.43 44.82 -16.56
N GLY A 134 24.27 45.43 -15.71
CA GLY A 134 23.81 46.44 -14.74
C GLY A 134 23.35 47.70 -15.45
N THR A 135 22.11 48.13 -15.19
CA THR A 135 21.62 49.43 -15.56
C THR A 135 22.14 50.49 -14.57
N ARG A 136 22.64 51.60 -15.05
CA ARG A 136 22.98 52.77 -14.21
C ARG A 136 21.69 53.25 -13.49
N PRO A 137 21.73 53.44 -12.18
CA PRO A 137 20.56 53.95 -11.48
C PRO A 137 20.19 55.33 -11.98
N THR A 138 18.90 55.52 -12.31
CA THR A 138 18.32 56.76 -12.77
C THR A 138 17.88 57.68 -11.62
N SER A 139 18.01 57.22 -10.37
CA SER A 139 17.77 57.96 -9.14
C SER A 139 18.82 57.58 -8.09
N PRO A 140 19.08 58.44 -7.07
CA PRO A 140 20.01 58.15 -6.01
C PRO A 140 19.67 56.86 -5.24
N PRO A 141 20.62 55.95 -5.03
CA PRO A 141 20.37 54.72 -4.29
C PRO A 141 19.92 55.03 -2.85
N VAL A 142 18.90 54.27 -2.37
CA VAL A 142 18.36 54.44 -1.01
C VAL A 142 19.45 54.00 -0.01
N PHE A 143 19.56 54.75 1.11
CA PHE A 143 20.46 54.44 2.20
C PHE A 143 20.23 53.02 2.78
N PRO A 144 21.26 52.17 2.93
CA PRO A 144 21.16 50.73 3.24
C PRO A 144 20.86 50.46 4.69
N GLY A 145 19.80 51.00 5.23
CA GLY A 145 19.40 50.82 6.64
C GLY A 145 17.91 50.77 6.88
N LYS A 146 17.21 49.76 6.45
CA LYS A 146 16.01 49.16 7.06
C LYS A 146 15.39 48.07 6.14
N VAL A 147 15.01 46.99 6.76
CA VAL A 147 14.32 45.85 6.11
C VAL A 147 12.87 46.25 5.82
N PRO A 148 12.35 46.06 4.60
CA PRO A 148 10.94 46.21 4.30
C PRO A 148 10.12 44.98 4.73
N THR A 149 8.98 45.23 5.36
CA THR A 149 7.92 44.23 5.63
C THR A 149 7.27 43.78 4.33
N ALA A 150 7.12 42.50 4.13
CA ALA A 150 6.52 41.89 2.96
C ALA A 150 5.01 42.10 2.89
N GLU A 151 4.51 42.44 1.70
CA GLU A 151 3.10 42.38 1.32
C GLU A 151 2.64 40.94 0.98
N PRO A 152 1.36 40.59 1.15
CA PRO A 152 0.89 39.20 0.96
C PRO A 152 0.81 38.83 -0.52
N ALA A 153 1.25 37.60 -0.83
CA ALA A 153 1.27 37.03 -2.15
C ALA A 153 -0.13 36.63 -2.63
N GLU A 154 -0.39 36.90 -3.92
CA GLU A 154 -1.62 36.51 -4.62
C GLU A 154 -1.74 34.98 -4.75
N THR A 155 -2.90 34.43 -4.41
CA THR A 155 -3.30 33.04 -4.63
C THR A 155 -3.72 32.86 -6.08
N GLY A 156 -2.83 32.29 -6.88
CA GLY A 156 -3.11 31.86 -8.26
C GLY A 156 -2.51 30.48 -8.53
N ASN A 157 -3.29 29.61 -9.12
CA ASN A 157 -2.89 28.28 -9.58
C ASN A 157 -1.79 28.44 -10.66
N SER A 158 -0.51 28.42 -10.26
CA SER A 158 0.59 28.73 -11.15
C SER A 158 1.48 27.51 -11.39
N THR A 159 1.64 27.16 -12.64
CA THR A 159 2.71 26.28 -13.18
C THR A 159 4.12 26.85 -12.98
N ARG A 160 4.23 27.97 -12.28
CA ARG A 160 5.48 28.70 -12.01
C ARG A 160 6.32 27.97 -10.97
N PRO A 161 7.62 27.66 -11.24
CA PRO A 161 8.54 27.12 -10.24
C PRO A 161 8.74 28.12 -9.08
N ARG A 162 8.78 27.60 -7.86
CA ARG A 162 9.01 28.43 -6.66
C ARG A 162 10.50 28.63 -6.44
N LEU A 163 10.87 29.79 -5.93
CA LEU A 163 12.25 30.07 -5.52
C LEU A 163 12.67 29.03 -4.46
N PRO A 164 13.76 28.27 -4.67
CA PRO A 164 14.29 27.34 -3.68
C PRO A 164 14.58 28.07 -2.36
N GLY A 165 14.02 27.56 -1.24
CA GLY A 165 14.09 28.22 0.06
C GLY A 165 12.95 29.20 0.36
N SER A 166 11.94 29.34 -0.53
CA SER A 166 10.75 30.12 -0.21
C SER A 166 9.94 29.51 0.95
N THR A 167 9.26 30.33 1.76
CA THR A 167 8.53 29.92 2.97
C THR A 167 7.03 29.76 2.73
N GLY A 168 6.55 29.67 1.46
CA GLY A 168 5.15 29.46 1.14
C GLY A 168 4.68 28.05 1.48
N GLN A 169 3.45 27.92 2.02
CA GLN A 169 2.84 26.60 2.20
C GLN A 169 2.46 25.97 0.86
N PRO A 170 2.64 24.63 0.68
CA PRO A 170 2.16 23.88 -0.47
C PRO A 170 0.64 23.96 -0.65
N ASP A 171 0.15 23.80 -1.87
CA ASP A 171 -1.28 23.78 -2.18
C ASP A 171 -2.00 22.57 -1.55
N VAL A 172 -1.28 21.44 -1.42
CA VAL A 172 -1.77 20.22 -0.76
C VAL A 172 -0.94 19.97 0.49
N TRP A 173 -1.58 20.09 1.63
CA TRP A 173 -0.90 20.08 2.93
C TRP A 173 -1.81 19.53 4.02
N ASN A 174 -1.33 18.48 4.74
CA ASN A 174 -1.98 17.97 5.95
C ASN A 174 -1.04 17.91 7.15
N VAL A 175 0.15 18.50 7.04
CA VAL A 175 1.15 18.45 8.10
C VAL A 175 0.68 19.29 9.28
N ARG A 176 0.87 18.77 10.48
CA ARG A 176 0.55 19.41 11.76
C ARG A 176 1.24 20.77 11.89
N ARG A 177 0.76 21.60 12.82
CA ARG A 177 1.42 22.87 13.13
C ARG A 177 2.88 22.64 13.52
N ARG A 178 3.73 23.53 13.04
CA ARG A 178 5.15 23.54 13.38
C ARG A 178 5.32 23.64 14.91
N ASN A 179 6.24 22.88 15.45
CA ASN A 179 6.63 23.02 16.84
C ASN A 179 7.45 24.32 17.00
N PRO A 180 6.93 25.34 17.71
CA PRO A 180 7.65 26.60 17.89
C PRO A 180 8.90 26.45 18.76
N ASP A 181 8.94 25.37 19.53
CA ASP A 181 10.00 25.09 20.51
C ASP A 181 11.03 24.06 19.99
N PHE A 182 11.04 23.80 18.67
CA PHE A 182 12.04 22.92 18.09
C PHE A 182 13.45 23.52 18.27
N ALA A 183 14.34 22.75 18.90
CA ALA A 183 15.71 23.14 19.18
C ALA A 183 16.71 22.03 18.84
N GLY A 184 17.92 22.41 18.50
CA GLY A 184 18.99 21.50 18.17
C GLY A 184 18.81 20.79 16.81
N ARG A 185 19.62 19.73 16.58
CA ARG A 185 19.50 18.84 15.39
C ARG A 185 19.84 19.50 14.04
N GLU A 186 20.50 20.65 14.03
CA GLU A 186 20.82 21.36 12.80
C GLU A 186 21.67 20.51 11.84
N ALA A 187 22.66 19.79 12.36
CA ALA A 187 23.50 18.88 11.56
C ALA A 187 22.68 17.74 10.93
N VAL A 188 21.73 17.17 11.68
CA VAL A 188 20.83 16.12 11.18
C VAL A 188 19.90 16.66 10.09
N MET A 189 19.39 17.89 10.26
CA MET A 189 18.55 18.55 9.26
C MET A 189 19.29 18.81 7.95
N VAL A 190 20.55 19.25 8.03
CA VAL A 190 21.41 19.46 6.86
C VAL A 190 21.69 18.13 6.16
N GLN A 191 22.13 17.11 6.90
CA GLN A 191 22.40 15.79 6.35
C GLN A 191 21.16 15.16 5.70
N LEU A 192 20.00 15.27 6.35
CA LEU A 192 18.72 14.77 5.83
C LEU A 192 18.36 15.46 4.51
N ARG A 193 18.55 16.78 4.45
CA ARG A 193 18.32 17.56 3.24
C ARG A 193 19.24 17.14 2.10
N GLU A 194 20.55 17.06 2.36
CA GLU A 194 21.53 16.64 1.37
C GLU A 194 21.21 15.25 0.83
N SER A 195 20.85 14.32 1.71
CA SER A 195 20.49 12.96 1.33
C SER A 195 19.23 12.91 0.45
N LEU A 196 18.21 13.71 0.74
CA LEU A 196 16.99 13.76 -0.06
C LEU A 196 17.19 14.44 -1.42
N LEU A 197 18.12 15.37 -1.55
CA LEU A 197 18.41 16.07 -2.79
C LEU A 197 19.37 15.31 -3.74
N ASN A 198 20.08 14.28 -3.26
CA ASN A 198 21.09 13.56 -4.04
C ASN A 198 20.55 12.51 -5.02
N GLY A 199 19.23 12.31 -5.15
CA GLY A 199 18.60 11.25 -5.96
C GLY A 199 17.85 11.77 -7.18
N GLN A 200 17.89 11.01 -8.28
CA GLN A 200 17.08 11.27 -9.50
C GLN A 200 15.69 10.58 -9.46
N GLN A 201 15.44 9.72 -8.50
CA GLN A 201 14.14 9.04 -8.26
C GLN A 201 13.69 9.31 -6.83
N ALA A 202 12.48 8.90 -6.46
CA ALA A 202 11.99 9.07 -5.10
C ALA A 202 13.04 8.63 -4.06
N VAL A 203 13.61 9.60 -3.34
CA VAL A 203 14.61 9.33 -2.32
C VAL A 203 13.89 9.01 -1.03
N VAL A 204 14.08 7.79 -0.53
CA VAL A 204 13.50 7.34 0.72
C VAL A 204 14.55 7.43 1.83
N GLN A 205 14.28 8.26 2.84
CA GLN A 205 15.09 8.38 4.05
C GLN A 205 14.37 7.82 5.25
N ALA A 206 15.02 6.96 6.03
CA ALA A 206 14.45 6.39 7.24
C ALA A 206 15.20 6.93 8.48
N LEU A 207 14.53 7.75 9.27
CA LEU A 207 14.98 8.19 10.57
C LEU A 207 14.68 7.10 11.59
N HIS A 208 15.68 6.43 12.12
CA HIS A 208 15.49 5.35 13.08
C HIS A 208 16.15 5.65 14.43
N GLY A 209 15.61 5.05 15.49
CA GLY A 209 16.11 5.22 16.86
C GLY A 209 15.02 4.98 17.91
N MET A 210 15.35 5.11 19.18
CA MET A 210 14.45 4.86 20.32
C MET A 210 13.18 5.73 20.29
N GLY A 211 12.16 5.30 21.03
CA GLY A 211 10.96 6.14 21.28
C GLY A 211 11.33 7.43 22.01
N GLY A 212 10.67 8.53 21.65
CA GLY A 212 10.86 9.81 22.34
C GLY A 212 12.09 10.63 21.96
N ILE A 213 12.97 10.17 21.05
CA ILE A 213 14.16 10.91 20.62
C ILE A 213 13.88 12.05 19.63
N GLY A 214 12.62 12.21 19.23
CA GLY A 214 12.21 13.32 18.37
C GLY A 214 12.21 13.06 16.88
N LYS A 215 12.17 11.79 16.42
CA LYS A 215 12.07 11.42 14.99
C LYS A 215 10.95 12.17 14.26
N THR A 216 9.75 12.04 14.79
CA THR A 216 8.54 12.74 14.31
C THR A 216 8.72 14.26 14.32
N GLN A 217 9.41 14.81 15.33
CA GLN A 217 9.67 16.26 15.42
C GLN A 217 10.66 16.73 14.34
N ILE A 218 11.67 15.94 14.03
CA ILE A 218 12.60 16.23 12.94
C ILE A 218 11.89 16.19 11.59
N ALA A 219 11.06 15.16 11.35
CA ALA A 219 10.27 15.05 10.11
C ALA A 219 9.30 16.24 9.98
N LEU A 220 8.65 16.63 11.08
CA LEU A 220 7.75 17.78 11.14
C LEU A 220 8.48 19.10 10.84
N GLU A 221 9.61 19.32 11.49
CA GLU A 221 10.43 20.51 11.24
C GLU A 221 10.96 20.54 9.82
N TYR A 222 11.40 19.40 9.28
CA TYR A 222 11.81 19.28 7.90
C TYR A 222 10.70 19.71 6.94
N ALA A 223 9.51 19.16 7.11
CA ALA A 223 8.35 19.47 6.27
C ALA A 223 8.02 20.98 6.28
N HIS A 224 8.07 21.62 7.47
CA HIS A 224 7.82 23.05 7.61
C HIS A 224 8.96 23.92 7.07
N ARG A 225 10.21 23.60 7.40
CA ARG A 225 11.39 24.40 7.02
C ARG A 225 11.60 24.43 5.51
N PHE A 226 11.28 23.31 4.84
CA PHE A 226 11.49 23.17 3.41
C PHE A 226 10.15 23.13 2.62
N SER A 227 9.05 23.54 3.23
CA SER A 227 7.71 23.56 2.62
C SER A 227 7.65 24.26 1.26
N GLY A 228 8.36 25.36 1.09
CA GLY A 228 8.40 26.13 -0.13
C GLY A 228 9.02 25.42 -1.35
N GLN A 229 9.67 24.27 -1.12
CA GLN A 229 10.25 23.47 -2.20
C GLN A 229 9.32 22.40 -2.75
N TYR A 230 8.18 22.18 -2.08
CA TYR A 230 7.20 21.18 -2.45
C TYR A 230 5.88 21.84 -2.85
N ASP A 231 5.16 21.22 -3.77
CA ASP A 231 3.77 21.58 -4.13
C ASP A 231 2.76 20.72 -3.38
N LEU A 232 3.23 19.59 -2.84
CA LEU A 232 2.46 18.66 -2.06
C LEU A 232 3.32 18.14 -0.91
N VAL A 233 2.82 18.23 0.31
CA VAL A 233 3.38 17.56 1.47
C VAL A 233 2.25 16.82 2.17
N TRP A 234 2.42 15.50 2.30
CA TRP A 234 1.40 14.66 2.91
C TRP A 234 1.96 13.80 4.01
N TRP A 235 1.34 13.88 5.17
CA TRP A 235 1.71 13.13 6.36
C TRP A 235 0.80 11.92 6.53
N ILE A 236 1.40 10.76 6.72
CA ILE A 236 0.74 9.46 6.91
C ILE A 236 1.24 8.86 8.22
N ASP A 237 0.33 8.50 9.11
CA ASP A 237 0.65 7.61 10.22
C ASP A 237 0.77 6.19 9.67
N ALA A 238 1.98 5.62 9.79
CA ALA A 238 2.32 4.33 9.23
C ALA A 238 2.58 3.27 10.32
N GLU A 239 2.14 3.52 11.55
CA GLU A 239 2.26 2.56 12.64
C GLU A 239 1.52 1.26 12.32
N GLN A 240 0.34 1.38 11.71
CA GLN A 240 -0.38 0.25 11.14
C GLN A 240 -0.33 0.35 9.61
N SER A 241 0.41 -0.54 8.98
CA SER A 241 0.59 -0.56 7.52
C SER A 241 -0.73 -0.61 6.75
N ASP A 242 -1.75 -1.23 7.35
CA ASP A 242 -3.09 -1.41 6.81
C ASP A 242 -3.89 -0.10 6.76
N GLN A 243 -3.51 0.91 7.55
CA GLN A 243 -4.14 2.23 7.55
C GLN A 243 -3.54 3.18 6.52
N ILE A 244 -2.39 2.87 5.97
CA ILE A 244 -1.76 3.70 4.94
C ILE A 244 -2.69 3.97 3.74
N PRO A 245 -3.44 2.98 3.22
CA PRO A 245 -4.41 3.24 2.16
C PRO A 245 -5.49 4.26 2.51
N VAL A 246 -5.93 4.29 3.78
CA VAL A 246 -6.93 5.26 4.24
C VAL A 246 -6.37 6.69 4.15
N HIS A 247 -5.16 6.91 4.64
CA HIS A 247 -4.50 8.22 4.55
C HIS A 247 -4.21 8.65 3.11
N TYR A 248 -3.89 7.70 2.23
CA TYR A 248 -3.79 8.00 0.81
C TYR A 248 -5.15 8.32 0.18
N THR A 249 -6.24 7.75 0.69
CA THR A 249 -7.60 8.09 0.21
C THR A 249 -7.95 9.55 0.53
N GLU A 250 -7.59 10.04 1.71
CA GLU A 250 -7.73 11.47 2.06
C GLU A 250 -6.91 12.36 1.10
N LEU A 251 -5.71 11.92 0.71
CA LEU A 251 -4.91 12.62 -0.29
C LEU A 251 -5.57 12.58 -1.67
N ALA A 252 -6.17 11.45 -2.05
CA ALA A 252 -6.92 11.33 -3.30
C ALA A 252 -8.07 12.34 -3.38
N ASP A 253 -8.80 12.51 -2.27
CA ASP A 253 -9.87 13.52 -2.15
C ASP A 253 -9.33 14.94 -2.34
N ARG A 254 -8.23 15.27 -1.67
CA ARG A 254 -7.59 16.58 -1.81
C ARG A 254 -7.09 16.86 -3.23
N LEU A 255 -6.68 15.84 -3.94
CA LEU A 255 -6.23 15.92 -5.33
C LEU A 255 -7.40 15.90 -6.33
N GLY A 256 -8.63 15.66 -5.88
CA GLY A 256 -9.81 15.54 -6.73
C GLY A 256 -9.80 14.32 -7.64
N ILE A 257 -9.05 13.27 -7.24
CA ILE A 257 -8.92 12.00 -7.97
C ILE A 257 -9.59 10.83 -7.23
N ALA A 258 -10.08 11.08 -6.03
CA ALA A 258 -10.80 10.07 -5.25
C ALA A 258 -12.13 9.70 -5.92
N LYS A 259 -12.50 8.44 -5.75
CA LYS A 259 -13.81 7.94 -6.11
C LYS A 259 -14.51 7.47 -4.86
N PRO A 260 -15.67 8.05 -4.51
CA PRO A 260 -16.37 7.76 -3.26
C PRO A 260 -16.70 6.27 -3.08
N ASP A 261 -17.04 5.59 -4.17
CA ASP A 261 -17.50 4.19 -4.16
C ASP A 261 -16.35 3.17 -4.25
N ALA A 262 -15.10 3.62 -4.17
CA ALA A 262 -13.98 2.79 -4.57
C ALA A 262 -13.21 2.13 -3.40
N GLY A 263 -13.49 2.37 -2.15
CA GLY A 263 -12.67 1.85 -1.05
C GLY A 263 -11.25 2.47 -0.95
N SER A 264 -10.53 2.17 0.13
CA SER A 264 -9.28 2.85 0.48
C SER A 264 -8.08 2.46 -0.41
N ASP A 265 -7.85 1.18 -0.62
CA ASP A 265 -6.70 0.69 -1.41
C ASP A 265 -6.60 1.27 -2.83
N PRO A 266 -7.67 1.40 -3.54
CA PRO A 266 -7.68 1.90 -4.91
C PRO A 266 -7.46 3.39 -5.03
N ASN A 267 -8.02 4.13 -4.09
CA ASN A 267 -7.76 5.56 -4.00
C ASN A 267 -6.28 5.78 -3.65
N ALA A 268 -5.72 4.96 -2.75
CA ALA A 268 -4.30 4.97 -2.43
C ALA A 268 -3.43 4.76 -3.66
N ARG A 269 -3.76 3.79 -4.50
CA ARG A 269 -2.97 3.50 -5.71
C ARG A 269 -3.18 4.50 -6.84
N ALA A 270 -4.36 5.10 -6.92
CA ALA A 270 -4.55 6.25 -7.79
C ALA A 270 -3.59 7.39 -7.42
N VAL A 271 -3.38 7.61 -6.12
CA VAL A 271 -2.39 8.59 -5.63
C VAL A 271 -0.97 8.16 -5.98
N LEU A 272 -0.57 6.91 -5.70
CA LEU A 272 0.76 6.41 -6.04
C LEU A 272 1.05 6.54 -7.54
N HIS A 273 0.07 6.24 -8.39
CA HIS A 273 0.18 6.45 -9.83
C HIS A 273 0.31 7.92 -10.21
N HIS A 274 -0.48 8.79 -9.56
CA HIS A 274 -0.44 10.23 -9.79
C HIS A 274 0.93 10.82 -9.40
N LEU A 275 1.53 10.36 -8.31
CA LEU A 275 2.83 10.83 -7.82
C LEU A 275 4.01 10.44 -8.74
N ARG A 276 3.88 9.38 -9.55
CA ARG A 276 4.91 8.99 -10.54
C ARG A 276 5.23 10.08 -11.56
N THR A 277 4.22 10.87 -11.92
CA THR A 277 4.35 11.91 -12.94
C THR A 277 4.40 13.32 -12.36
N ARG A 278 4.06 13.47 -11.08
CA ARG A 278 4.06 14.75 -10.39
C ARG A 278 5.44 15.02 -9.80
N GLN A 279 5.93 16.24 -9.97
CA GLN A 279 7.17 16.70 -9.35
C GLN A 279 6.90 17.37 -8.00
N ARG A 280 7.94 17.54 -7.20
CA ARG A 280 7.96 18.36 -5.98
C ARG A 280 6.91 17.97 -4.93
N TRP A 281 6.87 16.68 -4.60
CA TRP A 281 6.07 16.17 -3.50
C TRP A 281 6.96 15.58 -2.40
N LEU A 282 6.45 15.63 -1.17
CA LEU A 282 7.02 14.97 0.00
C LEU A 282 5.94 14.13 0.67
N ILE A 283 6.19 12.86 0.82
CA ILE A 283 5.37 11.95 1.64
C ILE A 283 6.15 11.65 2.91
N VAL A 284 5.50 11.84 4.06
CA VAL A 284 6.06 11.47 5.36
C VAL A 284 5.29 10.27 5.89
N LEU A 285 6.00 9.17 6.14
CA LEU A 285 5.47 7.95 6.76
C LEU A 285 5.98 7.92 8.21
N ASP A 286 5.13 8.32 9.14
CA ASP A 286 5.49 8.40 10.56
C ASP A 286 5.20 7.08 11.27
N ASN A 287 6.10 6.67 12.16
CA ASN A 287 6.01 5.43 12.96
C ASN A 287 6.02 4.11 12.16
N ALA A 288 6.59 4.06 10.99
CA ALA A 288 6.69 2.83 10.19
C ALA A 288 7.60 1.79 10.87
N GLU A 289 7.08 0.58 11.13
CA GLU A 289 7.85 -0.44 11.88
C GLU A 289 8.42 -1.55 11.01
N ASP A 290 7.67 -2.06 10.04
CA ASP A 290 8.07 -3.17 9.17
C ASP A 290 8.34 -2.70 7.74
N PRO A 291 9.62 -2.70 7.32
CA PRO A 291 9.98 -2.30 5.96
C PRO A 291 9.29 -3.09 4.86
N ALA A 292 9.04 -4.39 5.07
CA ALA A 292 8.40 -5.24 4.07
C ALA A 292 6.92 -4.88 3.86
N GLN A 293 6.24 -4.49 4.93
CA GLN A 293 4.83 -4.06 4.85
C GLN A 293 4.67 -2.65 4.28
N ILE A 294 5.69 -1.79 4.48
CA ILE A 294 5.68 -0.41 4.00
C ILE A 294 6.08 -0.32 2.52
N ALA A 295 6.97 -1.18 2.05
CA ALA A 295 7.49 -1.15 0.68
C ALA A 295 6.42 -1.05 -0.43
N PRO A 296 5.27 -1.74 -0.34
CA PRO A 296 4.20 -1.62 -1.35
C PRO A 296 3.58 -0.22 -1.45
N TRP A 297 3.71 0.58 -0.40
CA TRP A 297 3.10 1.90 -0.26
C TRP A 297 4.07 3.05 -0.50
N LEU A 298 5.31 2.74 -0.86
CA LEU A 298 6.29 3.77 -1.20
C LEU A 298 6.01 4.31 -2.61
N PRO A 299 5.76 5.63 -2.75
CA PRO A 299 5.56 6.21 -4.06
C PRO A 299 6.87 6.21 -4.85
N GLU A 300 6.74 5.96 -6.13
CA GLU A 300 7.80 6.11 -7.12
C GLU A 300 7.65 7.48 -7.81
N GLY A 301 8.74 8.01 -8.38
CA GLY A 301 8.73 9.24 -9.15
C GLY A 301 9.68 10.31 -8.60
N PRO A 302 9.61 11.54 -9.12
CA PRO A 302 10.58 12.59 -8.81
C PRO A 302 10.23 13.37 -7.53
N GLY A 303 9.96 12.69 -6.43
CA GLY A 303 9.67 13.31 -5.15
C GLY A 303 10.46 12.68 -4.01
N HIS A 304 10.10 13.02 -2.77
CA HIS A 304 10.83 12.59 -1.59
C HIS A 304 9.93 11.82 -0.62
N VAL A 305 10.48 10.81 0.02
CA VAL A 305 9.83 10.07 1.10
C VAL A 305 10.69 10.17 2.34
N LEU A 306 10.07 10.55 3.45
CA LEU A 306 10.69 10.58 4.76
C LEU A 306 9.96 9.59 5.68
N ILE A 307 10.69 8.63 6.20
CA ILE A 307 10.15 7.60 7.09
C ILE A 307 10.68 7.85 8.50
N THR A 308 9.82 7.76 9.51
CA THR A 308 10.27 7.63 10.89
C THR A 308 9.99 6.21 11.39
N SER A 309 10.96 5.59 12.03
CA SER A 309 10.85 4.20 12.47
C SER A 309 11.64 3.94 13.77
N ARG A 310 11.29 2.89 14.48
CA ARG A 310 12.16 2.30 15.51
C ARG A 310 13.04 1.19 14.94
N ASN A 311 12.61 0.58 13.85
CA ASN A 311 13.35 -0.46 13.17
C ASN A 311 14.56 0.17 12.45
N HIS A 312 15.72 -0.46 12.59
CA HIS A 312 16.95 -0.03 11.94
C HIS A 312 17.20 -0.76 10.60
N ASN A 313 16.39 -1.77 10.27
CA ASN A 313 16.57 -2.62 9.10
C ASN A 313 15.90 -2.07 7.82
N TRP A 314 16.20 -0.80 7.49
CA TRP A 314 15.69 -0.16 6.26
C TRP A 314 16.61 -0.31 5.06
N ARG A 315 17.75 -1.00 5.20
CA ARG A 315 18.71 -1.21 4.10
C ARG A 315 18.05 -1.99 2.95
N GLY A 316 18.14 -1.44 1.75
CA GLY A 316 17.52 -2.01 0.53
C GLY A 316 16.19 -1.37 0.14
N ILE A 317 15.56 -0.58 1.04
CA ILE A 317 14.31 0.14 0.78
C ILE A 317 14.53 1.65 0.95
N ALA A 318 15.29 2.05 1.98
CA ALA A 318 15.55 3.44 2.33
C ALA A 318 17.00 3.62 2.76
N HIS A 319 17.49 4.86 2.72
CA HIS A 319 18.77 5.23 3.33
C HIS A 319 18.56 5.47 4.84
N PRO A 320 19.08 4.61 5.73
CA PRO A 320 18.87 4.74 7.15
C PRO A 320 19.74 5.85 7.76
N THR A 321 19.10 6.73 8.54
CA THR A 321 19.75 7.75 9.34
C THR A 321 19.45 7.49 10.81
N GLY A 322 20.46 7.11 11.57
CA GLY A 322 20.33 6.87 13.02
C GLY A 322 20.20 8.20 13.79
N LEU A 323 19.27 8.23 14.72
CA LEU A 323 19.11 9.34 15.67
C LEU A 323 19.45 8.87 17.06
N ASP A 324 20.13 9.73 17.81
CA ASP A 324 20.45 9.56 19.21
C ASP A 324 19.69 10.57 20.06
N VAL A 325 19.83 10.54 21.39
CA VAL A 325 19.31 11.57 22.31
C VAL A 325 19.88 12.95 21.95
N PHE A 326 19.37 14.02 22.52
CA PHE A 326 19.98 15.33 22.34
C PHE A 326 21.44 15.34 22.81
N THR A 327 22.26 16.15 22.17
CA THR A 327 23.53 16.52 22.82
C THR A 327 23.22 17.30 24.09
N ARG A 328 24.11 17.27 25.08
CA ARG A 328 23.92 18.04 26.30
C ARG A 328 23.72 19.54 26.00
N SER A 329 24.42 20.09 25.02
CA SER A 329 24.24 21.47 24.57
C SER A 329 22.85 21.74 24.00
N ASP A 330 22.26 20.80 23.24
CA ASP A 330 20.90 20.93 22.72
C ASP A 330 19.88 20.88 23.85
N SER A 331 20.07 19.99 24.83
CA SER A 331 19.21 19.87 26.01
C SER A 331 19.20 21.16 26.83
N LEU A 332 20.38 21.74 27.08
CA LEU A 332 20.51 23.00 27.81
C LEU A 332 19.87 24.17 27.05
N ALA A 333 20.08 24.25 25.74
CA ALA A 333 19.47 25.28 24.89
C ALA A 333 17.94 25.18 24.92
N TYR A 334 17.40 23.95 24.80
CA TYR A 334 15.97 23.66 24.87
C TYR A 334 15.38 24.07 26.21
N LEU A 335 15.96 23.58 27.31
CA LEU A 335 15.46 23.89 28.69
C LEU A 335 15.57 25.38 29.01
N GLY A 336 16.64 26.05 28.61
CA GLY A 336 16.83 27.49 28.79
C GLY A 336 15.75 28.33 28.08
N THR A 337 15.28 27.87 26.93
CA THR A 337 14.19 28.52 26.18
C THR A 337 12.84 28.24 26.81
N ARG A 338 12.59 27.01 27.26
CA ARG A 338 11.28 26.56 27.75
C ARG A 338 10.99 26.85 29.20
N ILE A 339 12.03 26.97 30.03
CA ILE A 339 11.92 27.23 31.48
C ILE A 339 12.73 28.48 31.80
N PRO A 340 12.17 29.68 31.54
CA PRO A 340 12.85 30.94 31.81
C PRO A 340 13.28 31.09 33.27
N GLY A 341 14.50 31.54 33.53
CA GLY A 341 15.05 31.69 34.86
C GLY A 341 15.77 30.46 35.43
N THR A 342 15.83 29.36 34.70
CA THR A 342 16.63 28.19 35.09
C THR A 342 18.12 28.48 34.93
N THR A 343 18.89 28.19 35.98
CA THR A 343 20.36 28.28 35.86
C THR A 343 20.93 27.14 35.02
N PRO A 344 22.08 27.35 34.35
CA PRO A 344 22.74 26.29 33.57
C PRO A 344 22.97 25.01 34.37
N ALA A 345 23.32 25.13 35.66
CA ALA A 345 23.52 23.97 36.53
C ALA A 345 22.21 23.20 36.82
N GLN A 346 21.09 23.90 36.98
CA GLN A 346 19.77 23.27 37.17
C GLN A 346 19.28 22.61 35.90
N ALA A 347 19.47 23.25 34.75
CA ALA A 347 19.14 22.68 33.45
C ALA A 347 19.99 21.42 33.15
N ASP A 348 21.29 21.46 33.47
CA ASP A 348 22.21 20.34 33.30
C ASP A 348 21.80 19.14 34.16
N ALA A 349 21.50 19.39 35.41
CA ALA A 349 21.04 18.38 36.36
C ALA A 349 19.70 17.73 35.91
N LEU A 350 18.74 18.54 35.42
CA LEU A 350 17.47 18.02 34.88
C LEU A 350 17.67 17.23 33.61
N ALA A 351 18.50 17.72 32.70
CA ALA A 351 18.85 17.00 31.45
C ALA A 351 19.51 15.64 31.74
N GLN A 352 20.37 15.61 32.75
CA GLN A 352 20.99 14.37 33.20
C GLN A 352 19.96 13.39 33.80
N ASP A 353 19.06 13.89 34.65
CA ASP A 353 18.01 13.05 35.25
C ASP A 353 17.05 12.46 34.20
N LEU A 354 16.81 13.19 33.11
CA LEU A 354 15.94 12.80 32.01
C LEU A 354 16.67 12.09 30.85
N GLY A 355 17.99 11.89 30.98
CA GLY A 355 18.82 11.18 29.98
C GLY A 355 18.87 11.89 28.63
N ASP A 356 18.81 13.20 28.58
CA ASP A 356 18.83 14.04 27.37
C ASP A 356 17.75 13.67 26.33
N LEU A 357 16.67 12.99 26.78
CA LEU A 357 15.62 12.51 25.91
C LEU A 357 14.65 13.65 25.54
N PRO A 358 14.51 14.04 24.25
CA PRO A 358 13.73 15.21 23.85
C PRO A 358 12.29 15.21 24.35
N LEU A 359 11.60 14.05 24.30
CA LEU A 359 10.23 13.92 24.77
C LEU A 359 10.14 14.13 26.28
N ALA A 360 11.03 13.54 27.06
CA ALA A 360 11.04 13.70 28.52
C ALA A 360 11.35 15.15 28.92
N LEU A 361 12.29 15.79 28.22
CA LEU A 361 12.61 17.22 28.42
C LEU A 361 11.40 18.10 28.09
N ALA A 362 10.68 17.82 27.02
CA ALA A 362 9.50 18.58 26.62
C ALA A 362 8.37 18.47 27.65
N GLN A 363 8.11 17.25 28.13
CA GLN A 363 7.10 16.97 29.14
C GLN A 363 7.48 17.63 30.49
N ALA A 364 8.75 17.48 30.90
CA ALA A 364 9.22 18.15 32.13
C ALA A 364 9.07 19.66 32.05
N ALA A 365 9.45 20.27 30.94
CA ALA A 365 9.28 21.71 30.72
C ALA A 365 7.80 22.13 30.74
N GLY A 366 6.89 21.29 30.22
CA GLY A 366 5.44 21.52 30.31
C GLY A 366 4.92 21.52 31.74
N VAL A 367 5.33 20.54 32.54
CA VAL A 367 4.93 20.45 33.96
C VAL A 367 5.52 21.59 34.78
N ILE A 368 6.79 21.91 34.64
CA ILE A 368 7.45 23.01 35.35
C ILE A 368 6.82 24.35 34.93
N GLY A 369 6.61 24.57 33.64
CA GLY A 369 5.97 25.74 33.07
C GLY A 369 4.53 25.97 33.57
N SER A 370 3.85 24.92 34.05
CA SER A 370 2.51 25.02 34.65
C SER A 370 2.50 25.40 36.15
N GLY A 371 3.66 25.77 36.74
CA GLY A 371 3.79 26.32 38.08
C GLY A 371 4.44 25.43 39.13
N MET A 372 5.05 24.29 38.73
CA MET A 372 5.91 23.48 39.61
C MET A 372 7.33 24.05 39.60
N THR A 373 8.00 24.05 40.77
CA THR A 373 9.43 24.38 40.78
C THR A 373 10.27 23.25 40.26
N LEU A 374 11.38 23.57 39.59
CA LEU A 374 12.29 22.57 39.01
C LEU A 374 12.82 21.60 40.08
N ASP A 375 13.19 22.12 41.26
CA ASP A 375 13.68 21.30 42.38
C ASP A 375 12.61 20.32 42.88
N ARG A 376 11.35 20.76 42.96
CA ARG A 376 10.23 19.86 43.33
C ARG A 376 9.98 18.80 42.27
N TYR A 377 10.05 19.17 41.00
CA TYR A 377 9.96 18.19 39.89
C TYR A 377 11.03 17.12 40.00
N ARG A 378 12.29 17.51 40.21
CA ARG A 378 13.41 16.56 40.36
C ARG A 378 13.26 15.64 41.57
N GLN A 379 12.78 16.17 42.71
CA GLN A 379 12.47 15.34 43.89
C GLN A 379 11.41 14.26 43.58
N LEU A 380 10.33 14.63 42.88
CA LEU A 380 9.27 13.69 42.49
C LEU A 380 9.78 12.69 41.44
N LEU A 381 10.59 13.13 40.49
CA LEU A 381 11.21 12.30 39.49
C LEU A 381 12.07 11.19 40.14
N THR A 382 12.95 11.57 41.07
CA THR A 382 13.80 10.63 41.79
C THR A 382 12.99 9.57 42.55
N GLY A 383 11.93 9.99 43.24
CA GLY A 383 11.07 9.06 44.00
C GLY A 383 10.29 8.10 43.10
N ASN A 384 9.76 8.56 41.99
CA ASN A 384 9.00 7.74 41.06
C ASN A 384 9.91 6.82 40.22
N THR A 385 11.07 7.32 39.81
CA THR A 385 12.07 6.51 39.09
C THR A 385 12.53 5.33 39.93
N ALA A 386 12.79 5.52 41.23
CA ALA A 386 13.18 4.43 42.11
C ALA A 386 12.09 3.36 42.22
N ARG A 387 10.81 3.76 42.32
CA ARG A 387 9.67 2.84 42.34
C ARG A 387 9.55 2.01 41.07
N ILE A 388 9.62 2.67 39.90
CA ILE A 388 9.52 1.98 38.62
C ILE A 388 10.67 1.02 38.40
N LEU A 389 11.89 1.38 38.78
CA LEU A 389 13.05 0.48 38.73
C LEU A 389 12.92 -0.73 39.69
N GLN A 390 12.16 -0.58 40.76
CA GLN A 390 11.90 -1.68 41.69
C GLN A 390 10.76 -2.60 41.23
N GLU A 391 9.79 -2.13 40.46
CA GLU A 391 8.59 -2.88 40.07
C GLU A 391 8.72 -3.59 38.73
N GLY A 392 9.74 -3.29 37.89
CA GLY A 392 9.81 -3.95 36.62
C GLY A 392 11.03 -3.67 35.76
N ASP A 393 11.73 -4.75 35.46
CA ASP A 393 12.43 -4.89 34.18
C ASP A 393 11.37 -4.90 33.05
N ALA A 394 10.82 -3.76 32.68
CA ALA A 394 10.05 -3.63 31.46
C ALA A 394 11.03 -3.41 30.28
N PRO A 395 11.32 -4.45 29.50
CA PRO A 395 12.27 -4.29 28.41
C PRO A 395 11.78 -3.24 27.43
N GLY A 396 12.49 -2.15 27.30
CA GLY A 396 12.23 -1.13 26.28
C GLY A 396 11.68 0.22 26.78
N TYR A 397 11.43 0.42 28.09
CA TYR A 397 11.03 1.73 28.62
C TYR A 397 12.23 2.48 29.21
N PRO A 398 12.51 3.71 28.78
CA PRO A 398 13.42 4.55 29.50
C PRO A 398 12.74 4.98 30.81
N ALA A 399 13.31 4.55 31.96
CA ALA A 399 12.79 4.91 33.28
C ALA A 399 12.48 6.43 33.46
N PRO A 400 13.29 7.37 32.90
CA PRO A 400 13.00 8.79 32.98
C PRO A 400 11.65 9.20 32.35
N LEU A 401 11.26 8.61 31.22
CA LEU A 401 9.99 8.90 30.57
C LEU A 401 8.80 8.44 31.43
N ALA A 402 8.89 7.21 31.97
CA ALA A 402 7.85 6.66 32.83
C ALA A 402 7.61 7.52 34.09
N ALA A 403 8.70 7.97 34.72
CA ALA A 403 8.62 8.87 35.83
C ALA A 403 8.00 10.23 35.45
N THR A 404 8.35 10.78 34.30
CA THR A 404 7.78 12.02 33.75
C THR A 404 6.28 11.91 33.52
N VAL A 405 5.84 10.82 32.88
CA VAL A 405 4.41 10.52 32.68
C VAL A 405 3.69 10.38 34.02
N GLY A 406 4.26 9.65 35.00
CA GLY A 406 3.69 9.46 36.32
C GLY A 406 3.50 10.77 37.08
N ILE A 407 4.51 11.67 37.06
CA ILE A 407 4.42 13.00 37.69
C ILE A 407 3.32 13.83 37.02
N ALA A 408 3.27 13.85 35.70
CA ALA A 408 2.26 14.60 34.96
C ALA A 408 0.84 14.09 35.28
N THR A 409 0.70 12.76 35.31
CA THR A 409 -0.57 12.07 35.62
C THR A 409 -1.01 12.35 37.07
N THR A 410 -0.12 12.24 38.06
CA THR A 410 -0.44 12.54 39.46
C THR A 410 -0.93 14.00 39.65
N ARG A 411 -0.23 14.94 39.01
CA ARG A 411 -0.64 16.34 39.08
C ARG A 411 -1.97 16.62 38.41
N LEU A 412 -2.21 15.93 37.28
CA LEU A 412 -3.48 16.02 36.56
C LEU A 412 -4.61 15.40 37.39
N ASP A 413 -4.36 14.31 38.10
CA ASP A 413 -5.30 13.63 38.99
C ASP A 413 -5.78 14.53 40.15
N ASP A 414 -4.84 15.27 40.76
CA ASP A 414 -5.14 16.21 41.83
C ASP A 414 -5.97 17.44 41.40
N SER A 415 -5.80 17.88 40.16
CA SER A 415 -6.42 19.13 39.66
C SER A 415 -7.56 18.90 38.67
N HIS A 416 -7.54 17.81 37.90
CA HIS A 416 -8.47 17.50 36.83
C HIS A 416 -8.71 15.99 36.71
N PRO A 417 -9.40 15.34 37.65
CA PRO A 417 -9.57 13.90 37.72
C PRO A 417 -10.26 13.31 36.50
N GLU A 418 -11.17 14.05 35.85
CA GLU A 418 -11.82 13.63 34.61
C GLU A 418 -10.82 13.46 33.43
N ALA A 419 -9.89 14.40 33.33
CA ALA A 419 -8.85 14.34 32.31
C ALA A 419 -7.90 13.16 32.55
N THR A 420 -7.57 12.86 33.80
CA THR A 420 -6.76 11.68 34.15
C THR A 420 -7.50 10.39 33.83
N ALA A 421 -8.79 10.32 34.13
CA ALA A 421 -9.61 9.15 33.83
C ALA A 421 -9.69 8.95 32.32
N LEU A 422 -9.91 10.00 31.53
CA LEU A 422 -9.88 9.96 30.08
C LEU A 422 -8.52 9.50 29.54
N LEU A 423 -7.43 9.98 30.12
CA LEU A 423 -6.08 9.58 29.73
C LEU A 423 -5.84 8.08 29.99
N ARG A 424 -6.25 7.59 31.16
CA ARG A 424 -6.17 6.17 31.50
C ARG A 424 -7.04 5.33 30.58
N LEU A 425 -8.28 5.75 30.34
CA LEU A 425 -9.19 5.06 29.41
C LEU A 425 -8.59 4.96 28.00
N GLY A 426 -8.09 6.08 27.45
CA GLY A 426 -7.43 6.10 26.16
C GLY A 426 -6.14 5.28 26.09
N ALA A 427 -5.51 4.98 27.25
CA ALA A 427 -4.33 4.12 27.29
C ALA A 427 -4.64 2.64 27.03
N PHE A 428 -5.88 2.22 27.19
CA PHE A 428 -6.36 0.85 26.91
C PHE A 428 -7.06 0.71 25.56
N LEU A 429 -7.15 1.77 24.77
CA LEU A 429 -7.49 1.73 23.35
C LEU A 429 -6.24 1.55 22.49
N GLY A 430 -6.40 1.29 21.20
CA GLY A 430 -5.28 1.22 20.28
C GLY A 430 -4.50 2.55 20.20
N PRO A 431 -3.27 2.52 19.66
CA PRO A 431 -2.42 3.71 19.57
C PRO A 431 -2.84 4.69 18.46
N ASP A 432 -3.82 4.32 17.65
CA ASP A 432 -4.38 5.16 16.60
C ASP A 432 -5.19 6.34 17.16
N PRO A 433 -5.49 7.36 16.33
CA PRO A 433 -6.36 8.44 16.72
C PRO A 433 -7.74 7.93 17.17
N ILE A 434 -8.14 8.25 18.40
CA ILE A 434 -9.41 7.86 18.99
C ILE A 434 -10.45 8.92 18.58
N PRO A 435 -11.53 8.55 17.87
CA PRO A 435 -12.60 9.48 17.53
C PRO A 435 -13.31 10.02 18.78
N ILE A 436 -13.44 11.36 18.88
CA ILE A 436 -14.11 12.03 19.99
C ILE A 436 -15.55 11.57 20.11
N ALA A 437 -16.24 11.40 18.98
CA ALA A 437 -17.63 10.94 18.93
C ALA A 437 -17.87 9.57 19.62
N TRP A 438 -16.87 8.68 19.66
CA TRP A 438 -17.00 7.41 20.37
C TRP A 438 -17.17 7.60 21.88
N LEU A 439 -16.43 8.55 22.43
CA LEU A 439 -16.47 8.85 23.85
C LEU A 439 -17.75 9.62 24.21
N GLU A 440 -18.19 10.55 23.36
CA GLU A 440 -19.44 11.27 23.54
C GLU A 440 -20.64 10.31 23.55
N SER A 441 -20.68 9.38 22.59
CA SER A 441 -21.75 8.37 22.51
C SER A 441 -21.74 7.41 23.70
N ALA A 442 -20.58 7.01 24.18
CA ALA A 442 -20.44 6.07 25.28
C ALA A 442 -20.55 6.71 26.67
N ARG A 443 -20.41 8.04 26.78
CA ARG A 443 -20.33 8.78 28.08
C ARG A 443 -21.33 8.33 29.13
N PRO A 444 -22.64 8.18 28.83
CA PRO A 444 -23.62 7.77 29.84
C PRO A 444 -23.38 6.40 30.47
N HIS A 445 -22.53 5.60 29.84
CA HIS A 445 -22.25 4.22 30.25
C HIS A 445 -20.83 4.02 30.78
N LEU A 446 -19.99 5.06 30.79
CA LEU A 446 -18.62 4.98 31.28
C LEU A 446 -18.57 5.13 32.79
N SER A 447 -18.08 4.11 33.47
CA SER A 447 -18.00 4.05 34.93
C SER A 447 -16.75 4.68 35.51
N THR A 448 -15.65 4.70 34.73
CA THR A 448 -14.34 5.20 35.21
C THR A 448 -14.16 6.70 35.05
N ILE A 449 -15.02 7.36 34.30
CA ILE A 449 -14.98 8.82 34.12
C ILE A 449 -15.84 9.50 35.20
N PRO A 450 -15.23 10.21 36.15
CA PRO A 450 -16.00 10.92 37.17
C PRO A 450 -16.80 12.11 36.62
N GLY A 451 -17.62 12.74 37.41
CA GLY A 451 -18.42 13.92 37.07
C GLY A 451 -19.81 13.60 36.49
N ASP A 452 -20.50 14.63 36.07
CA ASP A 452 -21.86 14.51 35.53
C ASP A 452 -21.85 13.90 34.10
N PRO A 453 -22.52 12.77 33.86
CA PRO A 453 -22.61 12.19 32.51
C PRO A 453 -23.26 13.12 31.46
N ASP A 454 -24.09 14.05 31.91
CA ASP A 454 -24.83 14.98 31.04
C ASP A 454 -24.06 16.32 30.82
N ASP A 455 -22.85 16.48 31.38
CA ASP A 455 -22.00 17.64 31.11
C ASP A 455 -21.41 17.55 29.68
N LEU A 456 -21.93 18.34 28.79
CA LEU A 456 -21.47 18.41 27.38
C LEU A 456 -20.05 19.02 27.23
N MET A 457 -19.53 19.69 28.26
CA MET A 457 -18.20 20.32 28.18
C MET A 457 -17.07 19.46 28.75
N TRP A 458 -17.37 18.36 29.42
CA TRP A 458 -16.41 17.51 30.12
C TRP A 458 -15.25 17.06 29.21
N LEU A 459 -15.60 16.60 28.00
CA LEU A 459 -14.62 16.05 27.06
C LEU A 459 -13.72 17.15 26.53
N HIS A 460 -14.30 18.29 26.12
CA HIS A 460 -13.53 19.43 25.65
C HIS A 460 -12.56 19.96 26.71
N ALA A 461 -13.02 20.11 27.94
CA ALA A 461 -12.17 20.52 29.04
C ALA A 461 -11.06 19.52 29.34
N SER A 462 -11.39 18.24 29.41
CA SER A 462 -10.42 17.14 29.62
C SER A 462 -9.35 17.11 28.55
N LEU A 463 -9.73 17.19 27.26
CA LEU A 463 -8.80 17.19 26.12
C LEU A 463 -7.88 18.43 26.17
N GLN A 464 -8.41 19.61 26.52
CA GLN A 464 -7.60 20.81 26.68
C GLN A 464 -6.48 20.61 27.72
N HIS A 465 -6.80 19.98 28.86
CA HIS A 465 -5.81 19.70 29.91
C HIS A 465 -4.79 18.66 29.41
N LEU A 466 -5.20 17.59 28.74
CA LEU A 466 -4.30 16.58 28.18
C LEU A 466 -3.32 17.19 27.16
N GLY A 467 -3.81 18.07 26.29
CA GLY A 467 -2.99 18.80 25.33
C GLY A 467 -1.99 19.75 26.01
N ARG A 468 -2.41 20.47 27.05
CA ARG A 468 -1.56 21.39 27.83
C ARG A 468 -0.40 20.67 28.52
N TYR A 469 -0.62 19.44 29.01
CA TYR A 469 0.42 18.61 29.63
C TYR A 469 1.25 17.84 28.64
N GLY A 470 0.93 17.90 27.33
CA GLY A 470 1.63 17.16 26.28
C GLY A 470 1.46 15.64 26.34
N LEU A 471 0.40 15.17 27.01
CA LEU A 471 0.08 13.76 27.23
C LEU A 471 -0.73 13.16 26.09
N ALA A 472 -1.47 13.98 25.35
CA ALA A 472 -2.22 13.58 24.16
C ALA A 472 -2.07 14.63 23.05
N ARG A 473 -2.12 14.17 21.84
CA ARG A 473 -2.32 15.01 20.65
C ARG A 473 -3.81 15.14 20.42
N ILE A 474 -4.29 16.34 20.12
CA ILE A 474 -5.70 16.64 19.91
C ILE A 474 -5.85 17.26 18.54
N ASP A 475 -6.73 16.69 17.75
CA ASP A 475 -7.21 17.19 16.47
C ASP A 475 -8.69 17.58 16.58
N HIS A 476 -9.34 18.04 15.51
CA HIS A 476 -10.73 18.49 15.55
C HIS A 476 -11.73 17.38 15.91
N GLU A 477 -11.49 16.15 15.46
CA GLU A 477 -12.41 15.02 15.59
C GLU A 477 -11.81 13.85 16.37
N THR A 478 -10.50 13.90 16.65
CA THR A 478 -9.77 12.80 17.27
C THR A 478 -8.78 13.27 18.31
N PHE A 479 -8.42 12.39 19.24
CA PHE A 479 -7.24 12.56 20.07
C PHE A 479 -6.39 11.30 20.07
N GLN A 480 -5.10 11.46 20.32
CA GLN A 480 -4.15 10.35 20.26
C GLN A 480 -3.17 10.43 21.42
N ILE A 481 -2.97 9.33 22.12
CA ILE A 481 -1.98 9.16 23.18
C ILE A 481 -0.80 8.40 22.62
N HIS A 482 0.40 8.93 22.81
CA HIS A 482 1.60 8.24 22.37
C HIS A 482 1.72 6.88 23.05
N ARG A 483 2.00 5.81 22.28
CA ARG A 483 2.03 4.42 22.77
C ARG A 483 2.92 4.17 23.98
N LEU A 484 4.05 4.89 24.12
CA LEU A 484 4.89 4.80 25.31
C LEU A 484 4.18 5.38 26.56
N THR A 485 3.46 6.48 26.36
CA THR A 485 2.62 7.05 27.43
C THR A 485 1.50 6.09 27.78
N GLN A 486 0.83 5.49 26.78
CA GLN A 486 -0.20 4.45 27.04
C GLN A 486 0.36 3.28 27.85
N ALA A 487 1.53 2.78 27.48
CA ALA A 487 2.12 1.65 28.17
C ALA A 487 2.53 1.97 29.61
N VAL A 488 3.14 3.15 29.84
CA VAL A 488 3.46 3.60 31.21
C VAL A 488 2.18 3.72 32.06
N LEU A 489 1.09 4.26 31.47
CA LEU A 489 -0.19 4.40 32.15
C LEU A 489 -0.79 3.04 32.49
N ARG A 490 -0.73 2.06 31.59
CA ARG A 490 -1.19 0.68 31.86
C ARG A 490 -0.42 0.04 33.00
N ASP A 491 0.92 0.17 33.02
CA ASP A 491 1.78 -0.39 34.08
C ASP A 491 1.53 0.27 35.43
N GLN A 492 1.12 1.54 35.46
CA GLN A 492 0.85 2.29 36.69
C GLN A 492 -0.60 2.15 37.17
N THR A 493 -1.48 1.59 36.37
CA THR A 493 -2.89 1.41 36.72
C THR A 493 -3.06 0.21 37.64
N ASP A 494 -3.77 0.37 38.73
CA ASP A 494 -4.11 -0.70 39.68
C ASP A 494 -4.90 -1.83 38.97
N PRO A 495 -4.63 -3.11 39.27
CA PRO A 495 -5.34 -4.23 38.65
C PRO A 495 -6.87 -4.16 38.78
N ALA A 496 -7.41 -3.66 39.90
CA ALA A 496 -8.86 -3.51 40.06
C ALA A 496 -9.41 -2.38 39.15
N GLN A 497 -8.67 -1.31 38.99
CA GLN A 497 -9.02 -0.22 38.09
C GLN A 497 -8.86 -0.63 36.60
N THR A 498 -7.86 -1.49 36.32
CA THR A 498 -7.64 -2.03 34.97
C THR A 498 -8.89 -2.74 34.46
N GLU A 499 -9.54 -3.59 35.28
CA GLU A 499 -10.75 -4.30 34.85
C GLU A 499 -11.92 -3.35 34.58
N LEU A 500 -12.11 -2.31 35.41
CA LEU A 500 -13.16 -1.32 35.19
C LEU A 500 -12.93 -0.53 33.89
N ILE A 501 -11.66 -0.17 33.62
CA ILE A 501 -11.30 0.51 32.37
C ILE A 501 -11.53 -0.40 31.16
N ARG A 502 -11.19 -1.70 31.25
CA ARG A 502 -11.45 -2.67 30.19
C ARG A 502 -12.93 -2.85 29.93
N ASP A 503 -13.77 -2.80 30.96
CA ASP A 503 -15.23 -2.82 30.81
C ASP A 503 -15.73 -1.57 30.08
N ASP A 504 -15.21 -0.38 30.41
CA ASP A 504 -15.54 0.85 29.69
C ASP A 504 -15.05 0.84 28.25
N VAL A 505 -13.84 0.36 27.99
CA VAL A 505 -13.32 0.16 26.60
C VAL A 505 -14.23 -0.79 25.81
N THR A 506 -14.63 -1.91 26.44
CA THR A 506 -15.59 -2.85 25.83
C THR A 506 -16.90 -2.16 25.49
N THR A 507 -17.40 -1.33 26.40
CA THR A 507 -18.63 -0.54 26.21
C THR A 507 -18.47 0.44 25.04
N ILE A 508 -17.35 1.17 24.95
CA ILE A 508 -17.09 2.05 23.81
C ILE A 508 -17.11 1.27 22.51
N LEU A 509 -16.27 0.23 22.40
CA LEU A 509 -16.13 -0.52 21.15
C LEU A 509 -17.44 -1.22 20.71
N ARG A 510 -18.28 -1.62 21.66
CA ARG A 510 -19.59 -2.22 21.39
C ARG A 510 -20.63 -1.22 20.89
N THR A 511 -20.56 0.05 21.31
CA THR A 511 -21.53 1.08 20.89
C THR A 511 -21.27 1.63 19.50
N ILE A 512 -20.13 1.26 18.88
CA ILE A 512 -19.78 1.71 17.55
C ILE A 512 -20.53 0.86 16.52
N GLU A 513 -21.32 1.50 15.70
CA GLU A 513 -22.02 0.91 14.56
C GLU A 513 -21.35 1.38 13.24
N PRO A 514 -20.35 0.66 12.73
CA PRO A 514 -19.64 1.10 11.53
C PRO A 514 -20.48 1.03 10.26
N GLY A 515 -21.62 0.34 10.29
CA GLY A 515 -22.49 0.13 9.14
C GLY A 515 -22.31 -1.22 8.46
N ASP A 516 -22.98 -1.39 7.33
CA ASP A 516 -22.99 -2.65 6.57
C ASP A 516 -21.65 -2.90 5.87
N LEU A 517 -21.04 -4.06 6.11
CA LEU A 517 -19.81 -4.49 5.46
C LEU A 517 -19.93 -4.67 3.93
N GLU A 518 -21.15 -4.85 3.43
CA GLU A 518 -21.39 -4.90 1.98
C GLU A 518 -21.28 -3.52 1.32
N SER A 519 -21.42 -2.44 2.10
CA SER A 519 -21.33 -1.07 1.60
C SER A 519 -19.89 -0.52 1.73
N PRO A 520 -19.23 -0.15 0.63
CA PRO A 520 -17.91 0.50 0.68
C PRO A 520 -17.87 1.80 1.49
N ASP A 521 -19.00 2.49 1.62
CA ASP A 521 -19.11 3.73 2.41
C ASP A 521 -18.85 3.52 3.90
N SER A 522 -19.07 2.31 4.42
CA SER A 522 -18.82 1.95 5.82
C SER A 522 -17.36 1.57 6.10
N TRP A 523 -16.58 1.31 5.07
CA TRP A 523 -15.21 0.79 5.20
C TRP A 523 -14.23 1.70 5.97
N PRO A 524 -14.27 3.04 5.86
CA PRO A 524 -13.44 3.90 6.71
C PRO A 524 -13.73 3.73 8.21
N ALA A 525 -15.01 3.60 8.57
CA ALA A 525 -15.41 3.36 9.96
C ALA A 525 -14.96 1.97 10.45
N TRP A 526 -15.10 0.93 9.60
CA TRP A 526 -14.57 -0.41 9.89
C TRP A 526 -13.06 -0.42 10.02
N ALA A 527 -12.33 0.30 9.17
CA ALA A 527 -10.87 0.41 9.25
C ALA A 527 -10.44 1.03 10.59
N SER A 528 -11.07 2.15 10.98
CA SER A 528 -10.80 2.79 12.26
C SER A 528 -11.09 1.86 13.44
N LEU A 529 -12.25 1.21 13.47
CA LEU A 529 -12.62 0.28 14.54
C LEU A 529 -11.67 -0.93 14.60
N THR A 530 -11.38 -1.52 13.46
CA THR A 530 -10.51 -2.70 13.35
C THR A 530 -9.11 -2.42 13.86
N SER A 531 -8.56 -1.23 13.62
CA SER A 531 -7.23 -0.85 14.12
C SER A 531 -7.15 -0.86 15.65
N HIS A 532 -8.22 -0.42 16.33
CA HIS A 532 -8.32 -0.50 17.78
C HIS A 532 -8.55 -1.92 18.29
N LEU A 533 -9.36 -2.72 17.61
CA LEU A 533 -9.65 -4.12 17.96
C LEU A 533 -8.43 -5.04 17.78
N THR A 534 -7.59 -4.80 16.78
CA THR A 534 -6.42 -5.63 16.47
C THR A 534 -5.16 -5.24 17.25
N SER A 535 -5.19 -4.11 17.95
CA SER A 535 -4.06 -3.68 18.77
C SER A 535 -3.76 -4.70 19.86
N GLN A 536 -2.49 -5.15 19.92
CA GLN A 536 -2.02 -6.14 20.91
C GLN A 536 -2.26 -5.71 22.37
N HIS A 537 -2.48 -4.41 22.60
CA HIS A 537 -2.69 -3.84 23.91
C HIS A 537 -4.18 -3.76 24.29
N VAL A 538 -5.07 -3.87 23.34
CA VAL A 538 -6.50 -3.93 23.58
C VAL A 538 -6.86 -5.39 23.85
N LEU A 539 -6.79 -5.78 25.11
CA LEU A 539 -7.10 -7.15 25.56
C LEU A 539 -8.61 -7.41 25.53
N VAL A 540 -9.22 -7.37 24.35
CA VAL A 540 -10.67 -7.57 24.17
C VAL A 540 -11.02 -8.99 23.69
N ALA A 541 -10.03 -9.80 23.36
CA ALA A 541 -10.26 -11.16 22.86
C ALA A 541 -10.99 -12.07 23.86
N ASP A 542 -10.87 -11.79 25.16
CA ASP A 542 -11.53 -12.49 26.26
C ASP A 542 -12.93 -11.93 26.60
N ARG A 543 -13.37 -10.86 25.93
CA ARG A 543 -14.66 -10.21 26.18
C ARG A 543 -15.77 -10.81 25.30
N PRO A 544 -16.75 -11.52 25.87
CA PRO A 544 -17.83 -12.18 25.11
C PRO A 544 -18.63 -11.19 24.25
N GLU A 545 -18.84 -9.99 24.76
CA GLU A 545 -19.65 -8.94 24.11
C GLU A 545 -19.05 -8.42 22.80
N LEU A 546 -17.75 -8.55 22.61
CA LEU A 546 -17.01 -8.08 21.43
C LEU A 546 -16.73 -9.18 20.41
N ARG A 547 -17.02 -10.44 20.71
CA ARG A 547 -16.76 -11.55 19.78
C ARG A 547 -17.42 -11.39 18.42
N PRO A 548 -18.72 -10.99 18.32
CA PRO A 548 -19.32 -10.72 17.00
C PRO A 548 -18.60 -9.62 16.23
N THR A 549 -18.24 -8.53 16.90
CA THR A 549 -17.53 -7.41 16.29
C THR A 549 -16.13 -7.82 15.82
N LEU A 550 -15.40 -8.63 16.59
CA LEU A 550 -14.09 -9.16 16.21
C LEU A 550 -14.19 -10.10 15.01
N GLN A 551 -15.23 -10.92 14.92
CA GLN A 551 -15.47 -11.76 13.74
C GLN A 551 -15.78 -10.90 12.50
N GLN A 552 -16.60 -9.86 12.64
CA GLN A 552 -16.89 -8.92 11.54
C GLN A 552 -15.66 -8.12 11.11
N ALA A 553 -14.82 -7.70 12.06
CA ALA A 553 -13.54 -7.06 11.76
C ALA A 553 -12.61 -8.00 10.94
N ALA A 554 -12.58 -9.29 11.27
CA ALA A 554 -11.86 -10.27 10.47
C ALA A 554 -12.44 -10.45 9.06
N VAL A 555 -13.76 -10.45 8.92
CA VAL A 555 -14.44 -10.48 7.60
C VAL A 555 -14.12 -9.20 6.82
N PHE A 556 -14.10 -8.04 7.49
CA PHE A 556 -13.66 -6.78 6.88
C PHE A 556 -12.23 -6.87 6.34
N LEU A 557 -11.30 -7.40 7.13
CA LEU A 557 -9.90 -7.59 6.70
C LEU A 557 -9.79 -8.48 5.47
N ILE A 558 -10.55 -9.58 5.42
CA ILE A 558 -10.59 -10.47 4.24
C ILE A 558 -11.08 -9.69 3.01
N ARG A 559 -12.22 -8.99 3.14
CA ARG A 559 -12.85 -8.25 2.03
C ARG A 559 -12.03 -7.05 1.56
N SER A 560 -11.33 -6.39 2.47
CA SER A 560 -10.44 -5.27 2.15
C SER A 560 -9.10 -5.70 1.54
N GLY A 561 -8.92 -7.02 1.28
CA GLY A 561 -7.69 -7.55 0.66
C GLY A 561 -6.53 -7.71 1.63
N GLN A 562 -6.80 -7.88 2.92
CA GLN A 562 -5.82 -8.06 3.99
C GLN A 562 -5.91 -9.48 4.64
N PRO A 563 -5.90 -10.57 3.84
CA PRO A 563 -6.12 -11.92 4.37
C PRO A 563 -5.02 -12.35 5.35
N ARG A 564 -3.82 -11.84 5.21
CA ARG A 564 -2.71 -12.13 6.13
C ARG A 564 -3.01 -11.61 7.54
N THR A 565 -3.40 -10.35 7.66
CA THR A 565 -3.77 -9.75 8.95
C THR A 565 -4.99 -10.45 9.55
N ALA A 566 -5.95 -10.83 8.70
CA ALA A 566 -7.09 -11.64 9.14
C ALA A 566 -6.66 -13.01 9.70
N VAL A 567 -5.71 -13.70 9.07
CA VAL A 567 -5.15 -14.97 9.57
C VAL A 567 -4.48 -14.80 10.94
N GLU A 568 -3.67 -13.75 11.11
CA GLU A 568 -3.00 -13.45 12.38
C GLU A 568 -4.02 -13.18 13.51
N LEU A 569 -5.01 -12.33 13.25
CA LEU A 569 -6.10 -12.03 14.19
C LEU A 569 -6.89 -13.28 14.55
N LEU A 570 -7.41 -14.01 13.57
CA LEU A 570 -8.28 -15.17 13.76
C LEU A 570 -7.54 -16.33 14.43
N THR A 571 -6.23 -16.48 14.21
CA THR A 571 -5.41 -17.48 14.91
C THR A 571 -5.36 -17.16 16.39
N SER A 572 -5.07 -15.92 16.76
CA SER A 572 -5.04 -15.48 18.17
C SER A 572 -6.41 -15.60 18.84
N LEU A 573 -7.49 -15.19 18.15
CA LEU A 573 -8.85 -15.32 18.66
C LEU A 573 -9.22 -16.78 18.89
N ARG A 574 -8.95 -17.66 17.92
CA ARG A 574 -9.23 -19.10 18.04
C ARG A 574 -8.51 -19.75 19.22
N GLU A 575 -7.24 -19.41 19.41
CA GLU A 575 -6.46 -19.91 20.56
C GLU A 575 -7.09 -19.45 21.89
N THR A 576 -7.37 -18.17 22.03
CA THR A 576 -7.97 -17.58 23.24
C THR A 576 -9.35 -18.17 23.51
N TRP A 577 -10.23 -18.22 22.49
CA TRP A 577 -11.59 -18.72 22.66
C TRP A 577 -11.65 -20.24 22.85
N THR A 578 -10.76 -20.98 22.21
CA THR A 578 -10.66 -22.43 22.45
C THR A 578 -10.28 -22.75 23.91
N ALA A 579 -9.36 -21.96 24.48
CA ALA A 579 -8.97 -22.13 25.88
C ALA A 579 -10.11 -21.79 26.86
N ALA A 580 -10.96 -20.80 26.53
CA ALA A 580 -12.04 -20.32 27.39
C ALA A 580 -13.34 -21.14 27.25
N LEU A 581 -13.71 -21.51 26.01
CA LEU A 581 -15.02 -22.09 25.67
C LEU A 581 -14.94 -23.58 25.29
N GLY A 582 -13.75 -24.03 24.95
CA GLY A 582 -13.55 -25.37 24.40
C GLY A 582 -13.62 -25.40 22.87
N PRO A 583 -13.05 -26.44 22.25
CA PRO A 583 -12.88 -26.49 20.78
C PRO A 583 -14.17 -26.76 19.99
N ASP A 584 -15.27 -27.12 20.65
CA ASP A 584 -16.54 -27.44 20.02
C ASP A 584 -17.60 -26.33 20.16
N ASP A 585 -17.21 -25.22 20.78
CA ASP A 585 -18.11 -24.07 20.93
C ASP A 585 -18.46 -23.44 19.56
N PRO A 586 -19.72 -23.04 19.31
CA PRO A 586 -20.15 -22.45 18.04
C PRO A 586 -19.33 -21.22 17.61
N GLU A 587 -18.94 -20.35 18.56
CA GLU A 587 -18.15 -19.16 18.27
C GLU A 587 -16.72 -19.52 17.85
N VAL A 588 -16.11 -20.52 18.50
CA VAL A 588 -14.80 -21.07 18.13
C VAL A 588 -14.85 -21.69 16.73
N LEU A 589 -15.90 -22.44 16.43
CA LEU A 589 -16.08 -23.07 15.13
C LEU A 589 -16.33 -22.04 14.03
N THR A 590 -17.04 -20.93 14.33
CA THR A 590 -17.22 -19.82 13.39
C THR A 590 -15.91 -19.06 13.15
N CYS A 591 -15.11 -18.83 14.22
CA CYS A 591 -13.78 -18.25 14.10
C CYS A 591 -12.85 -19.15 13.25
N ALA A 592 -12.88 -20.46 13.46
CA ALA A 592 -12.13 -21.44 12.67
C ALA A 592 -12.56 -21.45 11.19
N GLN A 593 -13.86 -21.30 10.92
CA GLN A 593 -14.38 -21.16 9.56
C GLN A 593 -13.80 -19.94 8.86
N HIS A 594 -13.86 -18.77 9.50
CA HIS A 594 -13.27 -17.54 8.94
C HIS A 594 -11.74 -17.66 8.79
N LEU A 595 -11.06 -18.33 9.72
CA LEU A 595 -9.64 -18.60 9.60
C LEU A 595 -9.32 -19.47 8.39
N GLY A 596 -10.13 -20.50 8.15
CA GLY A 596 -9.99 -21.33 6.95
C GLY A 596 -10.15 -20.52 5.66
N HIS A 597 -11.16 -19.63 5.60
CA HIS A 597 -11.35 -18.72 4.47
C HIS A 597 -10.18 -17.75 4.30
N ALA A 598 -9.76 -17.06 5.36
CA ALA A 598 -8.63 -16.14 5.28
C ALA A 598 -7.35 -16.83 4.83
N THR A 599 -7.11 -18.07 5.30
CA THR A 599 -5.95 -18.89 4.91
C THR A 599 -6.04 -19.31 3.44
N PHE A 600 -7.24 -19.63 2.97
CA PHE A 600 -7.51 -19.94 1.57
C PHE A 600 -7.27 -18.72 0.66
N ASP A 601 -7.82 -17.55 1.02
CA ASP A 601 -7.65 -16.31 0.26
C ASP A 601 -6.19 -15.79 0.29
N PHE A 602 -5.45 -16.12 1.35
CA PHE A 602 -4.01 -15.91 1.41
C PHE A 602 -3.23 -16.86 0.49
N GLY A 603 -3.90 -17.89 -0.08
CA GLY A 603 -3.32 -18.88 -0.98
C GLY A 603 -2.62 -20.05 -0.29
N ASP A 604 -2.71 -20.16 1.02
CA ASP A 604 -2.18 -21.29 1.77
C ASP A 604 -3.21 -22.43 1.88
N PHE A 605 -3.50 -23.03 0.74
CA PHE A 605 -4.49 -24.11 0.65
C PHE A 605 -4.13 -25.32 1.50
N THR A 606 -2.83 -25.57 1.71
CA THR A 606 -2.32 -26.69 2.49
C THR A 606 -2.75 -26.58 3.96
N ASN A 607 -2.73 -25.39 4.53
CA ASN A 607 -3.15 -25.14 5.89
C ASN A 607 -4.66 -24.85 6.00
N ALA A 608 -5.29 -24.28 4.96
CA ALA A 608 -6.74 -24.02 4.94
C ALA A 608 -7.55 -25.32 5.04
N ARG A 609 -7.16 -26.37 4.30
CA ARG A 609 -7.85 -27.66 4.25
C ARG A 609 -8.08 -28.29 5.63
N PRO A 610 -7.04 -28.59 6.44
CA PRO A 610 -7.25 -29.24 7.73
C PRO A 610 -8.06 -28.39 8.70
N ILE A 611 -8.01 -27.08 8.61
CA ILE A 611 -8.82 -26.17 9.45
C ILE A 611 -10.31 -26.39 9.14
N ILE A 612 -10.69 -26.37 7.85
CA ILE A 612 -12.09 -26.54 7.44
C ILE A 612 -12.55 -28.00 7.64
N GLU A 613 -11.71 -29.01 7.43
CA GLU A 613 -12.02 -30.43 7.70
C GLU A 613 -12.33 -30.67 9.19
N ASP A 614 -11.49 -30.13 10.11
CA ASP A 614 -11.72 -30.23 11.55
C ASP A 614 -13.01 -29.48 11.96
N THR A 615 -13.21 -28.26 11.40
CA THR A 615 -14.41 -27.45 11.65
C THR A 615 -15.68 -28.19 11.19
N LEU A 616 -15.69 -28.76 10.00
CA LEU A 616 -16.80 -29.56 9.48
C LEU A 616 -17.08 -30.78 10.37
N THR A 617 -16.02 -31.52 10.73
CA THR A 617 -16.15 -32.71 11.58
C THR A 617 -16.79 -32.38 12.93
N ARG A 618 -16.36 -31.28 13.55
CA ARG A 618 -16.89 -30.82 14.82
C ARG A 618 -18.31 -30.32 14.70
N ARG A 619 -18.63 -29.52 13.67
CA ARG A 619 -20.01 -29.03 13.41
C ARG A 619 -20.96 -30.20 13.12
N SER A 620 -20.55 -31.20 12.34
CA SER A 620 -21.35 -32.42 12.11
C SER A 620 -21.69 -33.15 13.41
N ARG A 621 -20.72 -33.23 14.33
CA ARG A 621 -20.92 -33.89 15.63
C ARG A 621 -21.79 -33.08 16.59
N THR A 622 -21.64 -31.74 16.63
CA THR A 622 -22.28 -30.88 17.63
C THR A 622 -23.62 -30.33 17.18
N LEU A 623 -23.74 -29.97 15.92
CA LEU A 623 -24.93 -29.35 15.34
C LEU A 623 -25.74 -30.29 14.45
N GLY A 624 -25.10 -31.36 14.00
CA GLY A 624 -25.66 -32.29 13.02
C GLY A 624 -25.35 -31.92 11.58
N ASP A 625 -25.42 -32.91 10.70
CA ASP A 625 -25.03 -32.79 9.29
C ASP A 625 -25.95 -31.86 8.46
N ASP A 626 -27.19 -31.66 8.91
CA ASP A 626 -28.19 -30.84 8.20
C ASP A 626 -28.21 -29.37 8.70
N HIS A 627 -27.38 -29.02 9.71
CA HIS A 627 -27.31 -27.65 10.22
C HIS A 627 -26.76 -26.69 9.17
N PRO A 628 -27.31 -25.46 9.00
CA PRO A 628 -26.81 -24.48 8.02
C PRO A 628 -25.31 -24.26 8.06
N ASP A 629 -24.72 -24.11 9.26
CA ASP A 629 -23.27 -23.90 9.43
C ASP A 629 -22.43 -25.13 9.06
N THR A 630 -22.95 -26.34 9.31
CA THR A 630 -22.29 -27.57 8.86
C THR A 630 -22.27 -27.66 7.35
N LEU A 631 -23.39 -27.34 6.72
CA LEU A 631 -23.52 -27.31 5.26
C LEU A 631 -22.68 -26.19 4.64
N HIS A 632 -22.43 -25.09 5.36
CA HIS A 632 -21.50 -24.04 4.94
C HIS A 632 -20.07 -24.57 4.93
N SER A 633 -19.60 -25.19 6.01
CA SER A 633 -18.27 -25.79 6.08
C SER A 633 -18.05 -26.89 5.03
N ALA A 634 -19.07 -27.71 4.76
CA ALA A 634 -19.00 -28.74 3.72
C ALA A 634 -18.86 -28.13 2.31
N ASN A 635 -19.56 -27.03 2.04
CA ASN A 635 -19.44 -26.31 0.78
C ASN A 635 -18.03 -25.71 0.59
N ASP A 636 -17.45 -25.14 1.65
CA ASP A 636 -16.12 -24.54 1.59
C ASP A 636 -15.03 -25.60 1.43
N LEU A 637 -15.15 -26.71 2.15
CA LEU A 637 -14.24 -27.84 1.94
C LEU A 637 -14.30 -28.35 0.50
N ALA A 638 -15.51 -28.48 -0.07
CA ALA A 638 -15.65 -28.89 -1.46
C ALA A 638 -14.98 -27.89 -2.43
N THR A 639 -15.05 -26.59 -2.14
CA THR A 639 -14.35 -25.55 -2.92
C THR A 639 -12.83 -25.71 -2.82
N ILE A 640 -12.30 -25.94 -1.62
CA ILE A 640 -10.87 -26.21 -1.40
C ILE A 640 -10.42 -27.48 -2.16
N LEU A 641 -11.19 -28.55 -2.10
CA LEU A 641 -10.88 -29.80 -2.83
C LEU A 641 -10.84 -29.60 -4.34
N ASN A 642 -11.65 -28.71 -4.91
CA ASN A 642 -11.57 -28.33 -6.32
C ASN A 642 -10.21 -27.68 -6.66
N GLU A 643 -9.62 -26.89 -5.76
CA GLU A 643 -8.31 -26.28 -6.00
C GLU A 643 -7.16 -27.30 -5.90
N PHE A 644 -7.34 -28.38 -5.14
CA PHE A 644 -6.43 -29.53 -5.12
C PHE A 644 -6.64 -30.50 -6.31
N GLY A 645 -7.67 -30.27 -7.15
CA GLY A 645 -8.01 -31.16 -8.27
C GLY A 645 -8.68 -32.47 -7.84
N GLU A 646 -9.16 -32.52 -6.61
CA GLU A 646 -9.99 -33.62 -6.10
C GLU A 646 -11.45 -33.46 -6.56
N ASP A 647 -11.59 -33.11 -7.86
CA ASP A 647 -12.84 -32.65 -8.47
C ASP A 647 -14.02 -33.65 -8.27
N THR A 648 -13.73 -34.94 -8.21
CA THR A 648 -14.75 -35.98 -8.02
C THR A 648 -15.33 -35.96 -6.60
N GLU A 649 -14.47 -35.80 -5.59
CA GLU A 649 -14.90 -35.72 -4.20
C GLU A 649 -15.59 -34.38 -3.92
N ALA A 650 -15.04 -33.27 -4.43
CA ALA A 650 -15.65 -31.96 -4.37
C ALA A 650 -17.07 -31.97 -4.97
N ARG A 651 -17.25 -32.60 -6.15
CA ARG A 651 -18.56 -32.78 -6.77
C ARG A 651 -19.50 -33.53 -5.82
N ARG A 652 -19.07 -34.68 -5.28
CA ARG A 652 -19.89 -35.49 -4.37
C ARG A 652 -20.34 -34.69 -3.16
N MET A 653 -19.45 -33.89 -2.57
CA MET A 653 -19.78 -33.04 -1.43
C MET A 653 -20.75 -31.92 -1.81
N HIS A 654 -20.56 -31.26 -2.94
CA HIS A 654 -21.53 -30.26 -3.41
C HIS A 654 -22.90 -30.88 -3.72
N GLU A 655 -22.96 -32.09 -4.29
CA GLU A 655 -24.24 -32.82 -4.54
C GLU A 655 -24.93 -33.13 -3.22
N ASP A 656 -24.23 -33.64 -2.21
CA ASP A 656 -24.82 -33.94 -0.90
C ASP A 656 -25.27 -32.65 -0.20
N THR A 657 -24.43 -31.61 -0.20
CA THR A 657 -24.77 -30.31 0.41
C THR A 657 -26.02 -29.70 -0.23
N LEU A 658 -26.11 -29.73 -1.56
CA LEU A 658 -27.28 -29.23 -2.28
C LEU A 658 -28.54 -30.05 -1.95
N ALA A 659 -28.41 -31.37 -1.92
CA ALA A 659 -29.56 -32.25 -1.59
C ALA A 659 -30.08 -31.99 -0.16
N ARG A 660 -29.18 -31.79 0.80
CA ARG A 660 -29.51 -31.45 2.18
C ARG A 660 -30.13 -30.06 2.28
N ARG A 661 -29.60 -29.02 1.65
CA ARG A 661 -30.16 -27.67 1.64
C ARG A 661 -31.54 -27.65 0.99
N ARG A 662 -31.78 -28.39 -0.09
CA ARG A 662 -33.10 -28.55 -0.70
C ARG A 662 -34.14 -29.14 0.28
N ARG A 663 -33.70 -30.12 1.05
CA ARG A 663 -34.58 -30.79 2.03
C ARG A 663 -34.89 -29.90 3.23
N THR A 664 -33.90 -29.15 3.73
CA THR A 664 -34.00 -28.37 4.97
C THR A 664 -34.51 -26.95 4.77
N LEU A 665 -34.07 -26.28 3.72
CA LEU A 665 -34.33 -24.86 3.42
C LEU A 665 -35.34 -24.70 2.26
N GLY A 666 -35.48 -25.73 1.43
CA GLY A 666 -36.26 -25.68 0.20
C GLY A 666 -35.48 -25.26 -1.03
N ASP A 667 -36.05 -25.48 -2.20
CA ASP A 667 -35.43 -25.19 -3.50
C ASP A 667 -35.25 -23.70 -3.78
N ASP A 668 -36.06 -22.85 -3.15
CA ASP A 668 -36.15 -21.41 -3.41
C ASP A 668 -35.34 -20.57 -2.39
N HIS A 669 -34.53 -21.20 -1.53
CA HIS A 669 -33.70 -20.49 -0.55
C HIS A 669 -32.39 -20.00 -1.18
N PRO A 670 -31.89 -18.77 -0.88
CA PRO A 670 -30.62 -18.24 -1.42
C PRO A 670 -29.43 -19.18 -1.26
N ASP A 671 -29.27 -19.82 -0.09
CA ASP A 671 -28.17 -20.77 0.14
C ASP A 671 -28.29 -22.03 -0.74
N THR A 672 -29.51 -22.44 -1.11
CA THR A 672 -29.70 -23.52 -2.07
C THR A 672 -29.27 -23.11 -3.46
N PHE A 673 -29.55 -21.86 -3.86
CA PHE A 673 -29.04 -21.31 -5.12
C PHE A 673 -27.51 -21.29 -5.16
N ARG A 674 -26.85 -20.86 -4.07
CA ARG A 674 -25.39 -20.85 -3.95
C ARG A 674 -24.80 -22.25 -4.09
N SER A 675 -25.39 -23.26 -3.41
CA SER A 675 -24.93 -24.65 -3.54
C SER A 675 -25.11 -25.20 -4.98
N ALA A 676 -26.21 -24.89 -5.63
CA ALA A 676 -26.46 -25.31 -7.01
C ALA A 676 -25.44 -24.65 -7.97
N THR A 677 -25.12 -23.38 -7.74
CA THR A 677 -24.12 -22.65 -8.51
C THR A 677 -22.72 -23.27 -8.34
N ASN A 678 -22.31 -23.56 -7.09
CA ASN A 678 -21.00 -24.16 -6.83
C ASN A 678 -20.87 -25.57 -7.42
N LEU A 679 -21.92 -26.39 -7.32
CA LEU A 679 -21.96 -27.70 -7.98
C LEU A 679 -21.81 -27.58 -9.50
N ALA A 680 -22.49 -26.62 -10.11
CA ALA A 680 -22.41 -26.40 -11.54
C ALA A 680 -21.00 -25.96 -11.99
N MET A 681 -20.36 -25.10 -11.20
CA MET A 681 -18.96 -24.70 -11.45
C MET A 681 -17.99 -25.87 -11.29
N ALA A 682 -18.20 -26.75 -10.31
CA ALA A 682 -17.44 -27.99 -10.16
C ALA A 682 -17.63 -28.94 -11.36
N LEU A 683 -18.85 -29.03 -11.90
CA LEU A 683 -19.14 -29.80 -13.13
C LEU A 683 -18.42 -29.20 -14.35
N GLY A 684 -18.33 -27.88 -14.45
CA GLY A 684 -17.53 -27.21 -15.49
C GLY A 684 -16.05 -27.61 -15.42
N LYS A 685 -15.45 -27.60 -14.21
CA LYS A 685 -14.06 -28.04 -13.98
C LYS A 685 -13.83 -29.52 -14.37
N LEU A 686 -14.87 -30.35 -14.26
CA LEU A 686 -14.87 -31.77 -14.70
C LEU A 686 -15.08 -31.97 -16.22
N ASP A 687 -15.06 -30.92 -17.03
CA ASP A 687 -15.38 -30.92 -18.46
C ASP A 687 -16.82 -31.47 -18.79
N LYS A 688 -17.76 -31.14 -17.89
CA LYS A 688 -19.18 -31.53 -17.98
C LYS A 688 -20.14 -30.35 -18.02
N PRO A 689 -19.86 -29.30 -18.81
CA PRO A 689 -20.70 -28.10 -18.83
C PRO A 689 -22.13 -28.38 -19.32
N ALA A 690 -22.34 -29.44 -20.08
CA ALA A 690 -23.68 -29.87 -20.54
C ALA A 690 -24.56 -30.38 -19.38
N GLU A 691 -23.98 -30.93 -18.31
CA GLU A 691 -24.71 -31.33 -17.09
C GLU A 691 -24.99 -30.11 -16.20
N ALA A 692 -24.10 -29.11 -16.17
CA ALA A 692 -24.20 -27.89 -15.36
C ALA A 692 -25.28 -26.93 -15.86
N LEU A 693 -25.42 -26.75 -17.17
CA LEU A 693 -26.28 -25.74 -17.77
C LEU A 693 -27.75 -25.84 -17.34
N PRO A 694 -28.44 -27.00 -17.43
CA PRO A 694 -29.84 -27.10 -17.04
C PRO A 694 -30.11 -26.79 -15.57
N MET A 695 -29.13 -27.12 -14.70
CA MET A 695 -29.20 -26.82 -13.26
C MET A 695 -29.14 -25.33 -12.99
N LEU A 696 -28.20 -24.62 -13.62
CA LEU A 696 -28.06 -23.19 -13.48
C LEU A 696 -29.23 -22.41 -14.08
N GLU A 697 -29.78 -22.89 -15.22
CA GLU A 697 -31.00 -22.29 -15.82
C GLU A 697 -32.21 -22.41 -14.91
N ASP A 698 -32.43 -23.58 -14.30
CA ASP A 698 -33.52 -23.76 -13.29
C ASP A 698 -33.27 -22.86 -12.07
N THR A 699 -32.02 -22.82 -11.56
CA THR A 699 -31.66 -21.97 -10.43
C THR A 699 -31.90 -20.50 -10.77
N LEU A 700 -31.52 -20.02 -11.95
CA LEU A 700 -31.75 -18.64 -12.38
C LEU A 700 -33.21 -18.29 -12.50
N VAL A 701 -34.04 -19.21 -13.04
CA VAL A 701 -35.49 -19.01 -13.12
C VAL A 701 -36.13 -18.87 -11.71
N ARG A 702 -35.68 -19.70 -10.77
CA ARG A 702 -36.12 -19.64 -9.37
C ARG A 702 -35.67 -18.36 -8.68
N ALA A 703 -34.38 -18.01 -8.80
CA ALA A 703 -33.79 -16.79 -8.22
C ALA A 703 -34.52 -15.54 -8.74
N ARG A 704 -34.80 -15.46 -10.04
CA ARG A 704 -35.59 -14.36 -10.61
C ARG A 704 -36.99 -14.25 -10.02
N ARG A 705 -37.61 -15.37 -9.78
CA ARG A 705 -39.00 -15.42 -9.21
C ARG A 705 -39.00 -14.99 -7.75
N THR A 706 -38.02 -15.40 -6.96
CA THR A 706 -38.02 -15.23 -5.49
C THR A 706 -37.34 -13.95 -5.05
N LEU A 707 -36.22 -13.60 -5.67
CA LEU A 707 -35.35 -12.46 -5.30
C LEU A 707 -35.54 -11.27 -6.26
N GLY A 708 -36.03 -11.53 -7.48
CA GLY A 708 -36.08 -10.52 -8.54
C GLY A 708 -34.87 -10.53 -9.47
N ASP A 709 -35.02 -9.88 -10.62
CA ASP A 709 -34.01 -9.84 -11.68
C ASP A 709 -32.74 -9.05 -11.29
N ASP A 710 -32.86 -8.08 -10.43
CA ASP A 710 -31.82 -7.13 -10.06
C ASP A 710 -31.09 -7.51 -8.75
N HIS A 711 -31.47 -8.62 -8.10
CA HIS A 711 -30.83 -9.08 -6.88
C HIS A 711 -29.40 -9.60 -7.16
N PRO A 712 -28.38 -9.31 -6.30
CA PRO A 712 -26.99 -9.74 -6.50
C PRO A 712 -26.84 -11.23 -6.82
N ASP A 713 -27.49 -12.11 -6.05
CA ASP A 713 -27.43 -13.57 -6.28
C ASP A 713 -28.03 -13.99 -7.63
N THR A 714 -29.06 -13.27 -8.09
CA THR A 714 -29.64 -13.51 -9.41
C THR A 714 -28.69 -13.11 -10.53
N LEU A 715 -28.03 -11.96 -10.38
CA LEU A 715 -27.03 -11.45 -11.33
C LEU A 715 -25.80 -12.36 -11.36
N HIS A 716 -25.35 -12.82 -10.18
CA HIS A 716 -24.26 -13.78 -10.07
C HIS A 716 -24.59 -15.12 -10.76
N THR A 717 -25.79 -15.67 -10.50
CA THR A 717 -26.25 -16.91 -11.16
C THR A 717 -26.32 -16.73 -12.68
N ALA A 718 -26.84 -15.61 -13.18
CA ALA A 718 -26.90 -15.30 -14.61
C ALA A 718 -25.50 -15.22 -15.26
N THR A 719 -24.52 -14.63 -14.54
CA THR A 719 -23.12 -14.60 -14.99
C THR A 719 -22.53 -16.01 -15.12
N ASN A 720 -22.82 -16.89 -14.15
CA ASN A 720 -22.35 -18.28 -14.19
C ASN A 720 -23.03 -19.11 -15.29
N VAL A 721 -24.34 -18.93 -15.55
CA VAL A 721 -25.02 -19.52 -16.73
C VAL A 721 -24.27 -19.14 -18.02
N ALA A 722 -23.96 -17.87 -18.16
CA ALA A 722 -23.27 -17.37 -19.34
C ALA A 722 -21.81 -17.87 -19.46
N ALA A 723 -21.12 -18.05 -18.33
CA ALA A 723 -19.80 -18.68 -18.32
C ALA A 723 -19.86 -20.12 -18.86
N ILE A 724 -20.80 -20.92 -18.42
CA ILE A 724 -21.03 -22.29 -18.92
C ILE A 724 -21.45 -22.29 -20.41
N LEU A 725 -22.24 -21.31 -20.85
CA LEU A 725 -22.58 -21.16 -22.28
C LEU A 725 -21.32 -20.87 -23.13
N ASN A 726 -20.37 -20.09 -22.62
CA ASN A 726 -19.09 -19.87 -23.27
C ASN A 726 -18.26 -21.18 -23.38
N GLU A 727 -18.27 -22.01 -22.34
CA GLU A 727 -17.63 -23.33 -22.36
C GLU A 727 -18.26 -24.29 -23.36
N LEU A 728 -19.58 -24.17 -23.56
CA LEU A 728 -20.34 -24.97 -24.55
C LEU A 728 -20.23 -24.46 -26.01
N ASP A 729 -19.35 -23.51 -26.28
CA ASP A 729 -19.17 -22.87 -27.60
C ASP A 729 -20.45 -22.17 -28.11
N LYS A 730 -21.19 -21.54 -27.17
CA LYS A 730 -22.40 -20.72 -27.42
C LYS A 730 -22.19 -19.25 -27.09
N PRO A 731 -21.16 -18.59 -27.60
CA PRO A 731 -20.76 -17.24 -27.17
C PRO A 731 -21.81 -16.18 -27.54
N ALA A 732 -22.65 -16.40 -28.54
CA ALA A 732 -23.70 -15.44 -28.91
C ALA A 732 -24.85 -15.40 -27.89
N GLU A 733 -25.18 -16.54 -27.26
CA GLU A 733 -26.19 -16.62 -26.19
C GLU A 733 -25.62 -16.01 -24.91
N ALA A 734 -24.38 -16.39 -24.56
CA ALA A 734 -23.65 -15.83 -23.43
C ALA A 734 -23.52 -14.30 -23.52
N HIS A 735 -23.14 -13.78 -24.68
CA HIS A 735 -22.95 -12.34 -24.91
C HIS A 735 -24.26 -11.55 -24.70
N ARG A 736 -25.41 -12.04 -25.19
CA ARG A 736 -26.70 -11.37 -24.94
C ARG A 736 -27.05 -11.35 -23.46
N MET A 737 -26.92 -12.48 -22.79
CA MET A 737 -27.21 -12.59 -21.35
C MET A 737 -26.31 -11.69 -20.54
N LEU A 738 -25.01 -11.71 -20.77
CA LEU A 738 -24.03 -10.89 -20.06
C LEU A 738 -24.21 -9.41 -20.31
N GLY A 739 -24.63 -9.03 -21.52
CA GLY A 739 -24.93 -7.62 -21.82
C GLY A 739 -26.09 -7.07 -20.97
N ASP A 740 -27.17 -7.84 -20.82
CA ASP A 740 -28.29 -7.47 -19.95
C ASP A 740 -27.89 -7.51 -18.45
N THR A 741 -27.21 -8.59 -18.04
CA THR A 741 -26.74 -8.76 -16.66
C THR A 741 -25.80 -7.64 -16.24
N LEU A 742 -24.82 -7.30 -17.09
CA LEU A 742 -23.87 -6.22 -16.83
C LEU A 742 -24.55 -4.84 -16.73
N ALA A 743 -25.52 -4.58 -17.63
CA ALA A 743 -26.28 -3.33 -17.58
C ALA A 743 -27.10 -3.21 -16.27
N ARG A 744 -27.66 -4.33 -15.78
CA ARG A 744 -28.37 -4.39 -14.51
C ARG A 744 -27.43 -4.22 -13.33
N ALA A 745 -26.34 -4.99 -13.28
CA ALA A 745 -25.32 -4.91 -12.23
C ALA A 745 -24.76 -3.48 -12.08
N ARG A 746 -24.46 -2.81 -13.19
CA ARG A 746 -24.01 -1.41 -13.18
C ARG A 746 -25.02 -0.45 -12.55
N ARG A 747 -26.32 -0.68 -12.80
CA ARG A 747 -27.38 0.18 -12.30
C ARG A 747 -27.68 -0.06 -10.82
N THR A 748 -27.59 -1.30 -10.35
CA THR A 748 -28.00 -1.71 -8.99
C THR A 748 -26.85 -1.74 -8.01
N LEU A 749 -25.69 -2.23 -8.43
CA LEU A 749 -24.50 -2.41 -7.59
C LEU A 749 -23.44 -1.31 -7.84
N GLY A 750 -23.55 -0.62 -8.97
CA GLY A 750 -22.51 0.34 -9.40
C GLY A 750 -21.48 -0.28 -10.34
N ASP A 751 -20.76 0.59 -11.04
CA ASP A 751 -19.76 0.20 -12.03
C ASP A 751 -18.52 -0.47 -11.43
N ASP A 752 -18.20 -0.14 -10.20
CA ASP A 752 -16.97 -0.53 -9.52
C ASP A 752 -17.17 -1.70 -8.55
N HIS A 753 -18.41 -2.22 -8.41
CA HIS A 753 -18.69 -3.35 -7.55
C HIS A 753 -18.01 -4.64 -8.05
N PRO A 754 -17.43 -5.49 -7.16
CA PRO A 754 -16.74 -6.72 -7.55
C PRO A 754 -17.53 -7.63 -8.49
N ASP A 755 -18.81 -7.84 -8.23
CA ASP A 755 -19.68 -8.67 -9.08
C ASP A 755 -19.93 -8.04 -10.46
N THR A 756 -20.02 -6.72 -10.54
CA THR A 756 -20.11 -6.00 -11.82
C THR A 756 -18.84 -6.21 -12.64
N LEU A 757 -17.68 -6.11 -11.99
CA LEU A 757 -16.37 -6.30 -12.64
C LEU A 757 -16.14 -7.78 -13.02
N HIS A 758 -16.63 -8.73 -12.21
CA HIS A 758 -16.62 -10.15 -12.56
C HIS A 758 -17.48 -10.44 -13.80
N THR A 759 -18.70 -9.88 -13.83
CA THR A 759 -19.60 -9.99 -15.00
C THR A 759 -18.94 -9.36 -16.25
N ALA A 760 -18.26 -8.22 -16.12
CA ALA A 760 -17.55 -7.57 -17.22
C ALA A 760 -16.38 -8.42 -17.76
N THR A 761 -15.66 -9.09 -16.87
CA THR A 761 -14.58 -10.04 -17.27
C THR A 761 -15.16 -11.22 -18.06
N THR A 762 -16.26 -11.80 -17.60
CA THR A 762 -16.95 -12.90 -18.28
C THR A 762 -17.54 -12.45 -19.63
N PHE A 763 -18.05 -11.21 -19.69
CA PHE A 763 -18.50 -10.59 -20.94
C PHE A 763 -17.37 -10.42 -21.95
N ALA A 764 -16.19 -10.00 -21.49
CA ALA A 764 -14.99 -9.91 -22.35
C ALA A 764 -14.59 -11.27 -22.92
N ALA A 765 -14.74 -12.36 -22.16
CA ALA A 765 -14.50 -13.71 -22.66
C ALA A 765 -15.45 -14.07 -23.81
N SER A 766 -16.75 -13.74 -23.72
CA SER A 766 -17.70 -13.95 -24.82
C SER A 766 -17.36 -13.12 -26.06
N LEU A 767 -16.94 -11.86 -25.89
CA LEU A 767 -16.48 -10.97 -26.97
C LEU A 767 -15.27 -11.56 -27.71
N SER A 768 -14.33 -12.12 -26.95
CA SER A 768 -13.14 -12.79 -27.53
C SER A 768 -13.52 -13.96 -28.41
N GLN A 769 -14.43 -14.83 -27.94
CA GLN A 769 -14.90 -15.98 -28.72
C GLN A 769 -15.69 -15.57 -29.96
N LEU A 770 -16.39 -14.45 -29.93
CA LEU A 770 -17.09 -13.87 -31.08
C LEU A 770 -16.16 -13.13 -32.06
N GLY A 771 -14.86 -13.06 -31.77
CA GLY A 771 -13.88 -12.36 -32.59
C GLY A 771 -13.96 -10.82 -32.51
N LYS A 772 -14.72 -10.26 -31.55
CA LYS A 772 -14.86 -8.82 -31.29
C LYS A 772 -13.68 -8.26 -30.49
N LYS A 773 -12.46 -8.37 -31.05
CA LYS A 773 -11.20 -8.11 -30.34
C LYS A 773 -11.11 -6.72 -29.71
N ALA A 774 -11.50 -5.67 -30.46
CA ALA A 774 -11.42 -4.29 -29.97
C ALA A 774 -12.39 -4.00 -28.81
N GLU A 775 -13.57 -4.60 -28.80
CA GLU A 775 -14.53 -4.48 -27.70
C GLU A 775 -14.02 -5.26 -26.47
N CYS A 776 -13.51 -6.49 -26.68
CA CYS A 776 -12.90 -7.32 -25.63
C CYS A 776 -11.75 -6.57 -24.93
N ARG A 777 -10.82 -6.00 -25.72
CA ARG A 777 -9.68 -5.25 -25.19
C ARG A 777 -10.15 -4.06 -24.34
N ARG A 778 -11.06 -3.23 -24.86
CA ARG A 778 -11.59 -2.08 -24.10
C ARG A 778 -12.29 -2.50 -22.81
N THR A 779 -13.06 -3.59 -22.84
CA THR A 779 -13.73 -4.09 -21.64
C THR A 779 -12.73 -4.56 -20.60
N LEU A 780 -11.69 -5.30 -20.98
CA LEU A 780 -10.65 -5.75 -20.05
C LEU A 780 -9.80 -4.60 -19.52
N GLU A 781 -9.50 -3.61 -20.35
CA GLU A 781 -8.75 -2.42 -19.97
C GLU A 781 -9.54 -1.57 -18.95
N ASP A 782 -10.84 -1.32 -19.20
CA ASP A 782 -11.73 -0.62 -18.27
C ASP A 782 -11.87 -1.42 -16.95
N THR A 783 -12.09 -2.73 -17.03
CA THR A 783 -12.20 -3.59 -15.84
C THR A 783 -10.91 -3.57 -15.02
N LEU A 784 -9.75 -3.66 -15.67
CA LEU A 784 -8.45 -3.57 -15.00
C LEU A 784 -8.23 -2.20 -14.36
N ALA A 785 -8.55 -1.12 -15.08
CA ALA A 785 -8.42 0.23 -14.55
C ALA A 785 -9.32 0.46 -13.32
N ARG A 786 -10.54 -0.09 -13.35
CA ARG A 786 -11.48 -0.05 -12.22
C ARG A 786 -10.98 -0.90 -11.05
N ARG A 787 -10.57 -2.16 -11.27
CA ARG A 787 -10.01 -3.00 -10.21
C ARG A 787 -8.74 -2.41 -9.60
N ARG A 788 -7.86 -1.81 -10.39
CA ARG A 788 -6.71 -1.06 -9.89
C ARG A 788 -7.10 0.07 -8.97
N ARG A 789 -8.17 0.77 -9.31
CA ARG A 789 -8.67 1.88 -8.53
C ARG A 789 -9.43 1.43 -7.29
N THR A 790 -10.22 0.34 -7.38
CA THR A 790 -11.07 -0.15 -6.28
C THR A 790 -10.40 -1.17 -5.37
N LEU A 791 -9.59 -2.07 -5.88
CA LEU A 791 -8.95 -3.14 -5.11
C LEU A 791 -7.43 -2.99 -5.04
N GLY A 792 -6.89 -2.22 -5.94
CA GLY A 792 -5.49 -2.01 -6.02
C GLY A 792 -4.70 -2.90 -6.97
N ASP A 793 -3.45 -2.49 -7.27
CA ASP A 793 -2.58 -3.21 -8.23
C ASP A 793 -2.14 -4.59 -7.75
N ASP A 794 -2.06 -4.79 -6.43
CA ASP A 794 -1.53 -6.02 -5.83
C ASP A 794 -2.63 -6.97 -5.35
N HIS A 795 -3.92 -6.57 -5.46
CA HIS A 795 -5.04 -7.43 -5.11
C HIS A 795 -5.13 -8.64 -6.09
N PRO A 796 -5.40 -9.87 -5.61
CA PRO A 796 -5.48 -11.06 -6.45
C PRO A 796 -6.35 -10.90 -7.69
N ASP A 797 -7.54 -10.31 -7.56
CA ASP A 797 -8.46 -10.06 -8.67
C ASP A 797 -7.93 -9.05 -9.69
N THR A 798 -7.14 -8.07 -9.22
CA THR A 798 -6.49 -7.09 -10.11
C THR A 798 -5.37 -7.75 -10.89
N LEU A 799 -4.57 -8.59 -10.23
CA LEU A 799 -3.52 -9.38 -10.86
C LEU A 799 -4.11 -10.35 -11.91
N ASP A 800 -5.26 -11.00 -11.60
CA ASP A 800 -5.98 -11.83 -12.56
C ASP A 800 -6.47 -11.03 -13.77
N SER A 801 -7.02 -9.83 -13.55
CA SER A 801 -7.42 -8.93 -14.63
C SER A 801 -6.24 -8.46 -15.48
N ALA A 802 -5.12 -8.11 -14.85
CA ALA A 802 -3.88 -7.71 -15.53
C ALA A 802 -3.33 -8.87 -16.39
N PHE A 803 -3.34 -10.07 -15.83
CA PHE A 803 -2.99 -11.29 -16.54
C PHE A 803 -3.91 -11.55 -17.74
N ASN A 804 -5.23 -11.51 -17.53
CA ASN A 804 -6.22 -11.76 -18.58
C ASN A 804 -6.09 -10.72 -19.72
N PHE A 805 -5.85 -9.46 -19.37
CA PHE A 805 -5.58 -8.41 -20.34
C PHE A 805 -4.28 -8.67 -21.11
N ALA A 806 -3.18 -8.99 -20.43
CA ALA A 806 -1.89 -9.28 -21.04
C ALA A 806 -1.93 -10.50 -21.99
N ILE A 807 -2.66 -11.56 -21.60
CA ILE A 807 -2.87 -12.75 -22.48
C ILE A 807 -3.60 -12.37 -23.77
N LYS A 808 -4.52 -11.40 -23.73
CA LYS A 808 -5.22 -10.93 -24.95
C LYS A 808 -4.34 -10.07 -25.87
N LEU A 809 -3.28 -9.50 -25.34
CA LEU A 809 -2.25 -8.82 -26.14
C LEU A 809 -1.29 -9.79 -26.87
N LEU A 810 -1.32 -11.09 -26.56
CA LEU A 810 -0.50 -12.11 -27.25
C LEU A 810 -1.01 -12.45 -28.66
N GLU A 811 -2.07 -11.86 -29.13
CA GLU A 811 -2.52 -12.03 -30.50
C GLU A 811 -1.56 -11.36 -31.52
N PRO A 812 -1.49 -11.81 -32.81
CA PRO A 812 -0.46 -11.37 -33.74
C PRO A 812 -0.38 -9.84 -33.90
N GLY A 813 0.76 -9.26 -33.50
CA GLY A 813 1.10 -7.84 -33.65
C GLY A 813 1.33 -7.05 -32.35
N GLU A 814 0.89 -7.52 -31.20
CA GLU A 814 0.98 -6.77 -29.92
C GLU A 814 1.83 -7.48 -28.82
N HIS A 815 2.61 -8.47 -29.20
CA HIS A 815 3.43 -9.28 -28.28
C HIS A 815 4.42 -8.44 -27.44
N ALA A 816 4.91 -7.31 -28.00
CA ALA A 816 5.86 -6.44 -27.30
C ALA A 816 5.29 -5.78 -26.04
N GLU A 817 3.97 -5.54 -26.01
CA GLU A 817 3.30 -4.96 -24.85
C GLU A 817 2.89 -6.01 -23.79
N ALA A 818 2.69 -7.26 -24.21
CA ALA A 818 2.24 -8.33 -23.31
C ALA A 818 3.33 -8.73 -22.30
N ARG A 819 4.59 -8.83 -22.76
CA ARG A 819 5.71 -9.29 -21.93
C ARG A 819 5.93 -8.43 -20.68
N PRO A 820 6.16 -7.10 -20.77
CA PRO A 820 6.41 -6.29 -19.57
C PRO A 820 5.23 -6.31 -18.60
N ARG A 821 4.00 -6.44 -19.09
CA ARG A 821 2.82 -6.56 -18.25
C ARG A 821 2.77 -7.88 -17.49
N LEU A 822 3.13 -9.00 -18.14
CA LEU A 822 3.22 -10.30 -17.48
C LEU A 822 4.37 -10.36 -16.48
N GLU A 823 5.51 -9.73 -16.79
CA GLU A 823 6.65 -9.61 -15.89
C GLU A 823 6.27 -8.80 -14.62
N ASP A 824 5.62 -7.64 -14.79
CA ASP A 824 5.11 -6.83 -13.65
C ASP A 824 4.07 -7.61 -12.83
N THR A 825 3.09 -8.24 -13.51
CA THR A 825 2.06 -9.04 -12.83
C THR A 825 2.69 -10.18 -12.01
N LEU A 826 3.65 -10.90 -12.57
CA LEU A 826 4.35 -11.99 -11.88
C LEU A 826 5.18 -11.47 -10.71
N LEU A 827 5.88 -10.35 -10.88
CA LEU A 827 6.68 -9.73 -9.81
C LEU A 827 5.79 -9.34 -8.62
N ARG A 828 4.65 -8.71 -8.91
CA ARG A 828 3.67 -8.34 -7.90
C ARG A 828 3.08 -9.57 -7.20
N ALA A 829 2.63 -10.56 -7.97
CA ALA A 829 2.09 -11.80 -7.43
C ALA A 829 3.07 -12.53 -6.51
N ARG A 830 4.35 -12.59 -6.87
CA ARG A 830 5.39 -13.17 -6.02
C ARG A 830 5.53 -12.45 -4.68
N ARG A 831 5.43 -11.13 -4.71
CA ARG A 831 5.55 -10.29 -3.52
C ARG A 831 4.35 -10.41 -2.59
N THR A 832 3.14 -10.46 -3.15
CA THR A 832 1.88 -10.39 -2.38
C THR A 832 1.32 -11.75 -2.02
N LEU A 833 1.33 -12.68 -2.99
CA LEU A 833 0.77 -14.02 -2.83
C LEU A 833 1.83 -15.08 -2.51
N GLY A 834 3.09 -14.77 -2.82
CA GLY A 834 4.19 -15.72 -2.68
C GLY A 834 4.44 -16.55 -3.94
N ASP A 835 5.63 -17.18 -3.99
CA ASP A 835 6.08 -17.98 -5.14
C ASP A 835 5.27 -19.26 -5.39
N ASP A 836 4.65 -19.80 -4.35
CA ASP A 836 3.96 -21.08 -4.40
C ASP A 836 2.44 -20.95 -4.65
N HIS A 837 1.93 -19.71 -4.68
CA HIS A 837 0.52 -19.45 -4.94
C HIS A 837 0.11 -19.92 -6.34
N PRO A 838 -1.05 -20.57 -6.51
CA PRO A 838 -1.50 -21.09 -7.81
C PRO A 838 -1.53 -20.06 -8.93
N ASP A 839 -1.97 -18.83 -8.63
CA ASP A 839 -1.96 -17.75 -9.63
C ASP A 839 -0.56 -17.30 -9.98
N THR A 840 0.36 -17.19 -9.00
CA THR A 840 1.77 -16.90 -9.27
C THR A 840 2.38 -17.96 -10.21
N LEU A 841 2.09 -19.23 -9.96
CA LEU A 841 2.54 -20.33 -10.80
C LEU A 841 1.85 -20.34 -12.19
N ARG A 842 0.60 -19.87 -12.27
CA ARG A 842 -0.13 -19.68 -13.53
C ARG A 842 0.49 -18.57 -14.36
N PHE A 843 0.79 -17.42 -13.74
CA PHE A 843 1.42 -16.27 -14.39
C PHE A 843 2.85 -16.60 -14.86
N ALA A 844 3.63 -17.29 -14.02
CA ALA A 844 4.97 -17.75 -14.37
C ALA A 844 4.96 -18.70 -15.58
N ASN A 845 4.02 -19.66 -15.61
CA ASN A 845 3.88 -20.58 -16.74
C ASN A 845 3.50 -19.85 -18.04
N ALA A 846 2.65 -18.84 -17.96
CA ALA A 846 2.25 -18.06 -19.13
C ALA A 846 3.40 -17.18 -19.65
N LEU A 847 4.12 -16.48 -18.74
CA LEU A 847 5.30 -15.71 -19.13
C LEU A 847 6.38 -16.58 -19.77
N ALA A 848 6.65 -17.78 -19.21
CA ALA A 848 7.58 -18.73 -19.78
C ALA A 848 7.14 -19.18 -21.19
N THR A 849 5.82 -19.33 -21.42
CA THR A 849 5.29 -19.63 -22.75
C THR A 849 5.56 -18.50 -23.74
N VAL A 850 5.38 -17.26 -23.31
CA VAL A 850 5.67 -16.06 -24.10
C VAL A 850 7.15 -15.96 -24.43
N LEU A 851 8.05 -16.12 -23.44
CA LEU A 851 9.51 -16.15 -23.66
C LEU A 851 9.92 -17.23 -24.67
N ASN A 852 9.26 -18.38 -24.60
CA ASN A 852 9.49 -19.46 -25.54
C ASN A 852 9.08 -19.08 -26.98
N GLU A 853 8.09 -18.24 -27.20
CA GLU A 853 7.68 -17.70 -28.49
C GLU A 853 8.65 -16.63 -29.00
N PHE A 854 9.21 -15.81 -28.12
CA PHE A 854 10.26 -14.85 -28.47
C PHE A 854 11.65 -15.44 -28.73
N GLY A 855 11.81 -16.76 -28.56
CA GLY A 855 13.08 -17.46 -28.80
C GLY A 855 14.02 -17.49 -27.58
N GLU A 856 13.58 -16.97 -26.44
CA GLU A 856 14.31 -17.02 -25.15
C GLU A 856 14.09 -18.38 -24.45
N GLN A 857 14.38 -19.43 -25.17
CA GLN A 857 14.03 -20.82 -24.80
C GLN A 857 14.71 -21.30 -23.50
N THR A 858 15.92 -20.81 -23.23
CA THR A 858 16.68 -21.20 -22.02
C THR A 858 16.02 -20.64 -20.75
N GLU A 859 15.60 -19.39 -20.79
CA GLU A 859 14.92 -18.75 -19.67
C GLU A 859 13.51 -19.37 -19.49
N ALA A 860 12.79 -19.56 -20.58
CA ALA A 860 11.50 -20.25 -20.59
C ALA A 860 11.58 -21.65 -19.97
N ARG A 861 12.63 -22.43 -20.30
CA ARG A 861 12.91 -23.74 -19.71
C ARG A 861 13.06 -23.64 -18.19
N ARG A 862 13.91 -22.73 -17.71
CA ARG A 862 14.16 -22.53 -16.29
C ARG A 862 12.86 -22.22 -15.54
N MET A 863 12.04 -21.31 -16.06
CA MET A 863 10.77 -20.92 -15.45
C MET A 863 9.75 -22.05 -15.44
N HIS A 864 9.62 -22.80 -16.56
CA HIS A 864 8.72 -23.95 -16.64
C HIS A 864 9.14 -25.09 -15.70
N GLU A 865 10.46 -25.36 -15.58
CA GLU A 865 10.99 -26.40 -14.67
C GLU A 865 10.77 -26.00 -13.20
N ASP A 866 11.00 -24.72 -12.81
CA ASP A 866 10.70 -24.23 -11.45
C ASP A 866 9.21 -24.34 -11.13
N THR A 867 8.35 -23.88 -12.05
CA THR A 867 6.90 -23.99 -11.90
C THR A 867 6.44 -25.44 -11.76
N LEU A 868 7.00 -26.35 -12.56
CA LEU A 868 6.70 -27.77 -12.46
C LEU A 868 7.13 -28.38 -11.12
N ALA A 869 8.34 -28.03 -10.66
CA ALA A 869 8.87 -28.54 -9.39
C ALA A 869 7.99 -28.09 -8.20
N ARG A 870 7.55 -26.83 -8.21
CA ARG A 870 6.67 -26.27 -7.17
C ARG A 870 5.28 -26.95 -7.21
N ARG A 871 4.67 -27.06 -8.40
CA ARG A 871 3.36 -27.73 -8.56
C ARG A 871 3.41 -29.20 -8.15
N ARG A 872 4.50 -29.91 -8.45
CA ARG A 872 4.70 -31.28 -7.97
C ARG A 872 4.70 -31.40 -6.46
N ARG A 873 5.39 -30.45 -5.81
CA ARG A 873 5.48 -30.42 -4.34
C ARG A 873 4.13 -30.12 -3.70
N ILE A 874 3.35 -29.20 -4.25
CA ILE A 874 2.12 -28.69 -3.66
C ILE A 874 0.90 -29.53 -4.03
N LEU A 875 0.77 -29.89 -5.29
CA LEU A 875 -0.42 -30.50 -5.86
C LEU A 875 -0.23 -31.99 -6.20
N GLY A 876 1.01 -32.48 -6.20
CA GLY A 876 1.33 -33.84 -6.62
C GLY A 876 1.47 -34.01 -8.15
N ASP A 877 1.96 -35.18 -8.54
CA ASP A 877 2.30 -35.49 -9.94
C ASP A 877 1.11 -35.71 -10.87
N GLU A 878 -0.03 -36.15 -10.32
CA GLU A 878 -1.23 -36.49 -11.11
C GLU A 878 -2.16 -35.30 -11.33
N HIS A 879 -1.88 -34.18 -10.64
CA HIS A 879 -2.73 -32.99 -10.70
C HIS A 879 -2.72 -32.37 -12.09
N ARG A 880 -3.92 -31.93 -12.59
CA ARG A 880 -4.08 -31.35 -13.94
C ARG A 880 -3.11 -30.21 -14.26
N HIS A 881 -2.88 -29.29 -13.30
CA HIS A 881 -1.95 -28.16 -13.49
C HIS A 881 -0.49 -28.59 -13.48
N THR A 882 -0.12 -29.64 -12.71
CA THR A 882 1.21 -30.24 -12.75
C THR A 882 1.47 -30.88 -14.12
N LEU A 883 0.49 -31.63 -14.64
CA LEU A 883 0.58 -32.23 -15.96
C LEU A 883 0.64 -31.18 -17.08
N GLN A 884 -0.04 -30.06 -16.92
CA GLN A 884 0.03 -28.92 -17.83
C GLN A 884 1.43 -28.27 -17.83
N SER A 885 2.05 -28.08 -16.66
CA SER A 885 3.43 -27.58 -16.58
C SER A 885 4.42 -28.55 -17.16
N ALA A 886 4.28 -29.85 -16.90
CA ALA A 886 5.14 -30.89 -17.50
C ALA A 886 5.03 -30.90 -19.02
N TYR A 887 3.83 -30.75 -19.58
CA TYR A 887 3.62 -30.54 -21.00
C TYR A 887 4.35 -29.30 -21.54
N ALA A 888 4.28 -28.15 -20.80
CA ALA A 888 4.95 -26.93 -21.23
C ALA A 888 6.48 -27.08 -21.22
N VAL A 889 7.06 -27.75 -20.22
CA VAL A 889 8.50 -28.13 -20.21
C VAL A 889 8.85 -28.94 -21.41
N ALA A 890 8.05 -29.98 -21.74
CA ALA A 890 8.32 -30.85 -22.86
C ALA A 890 8.26 -30.13 -24.23
N VAL A 891 7.32 -29.19 -24.40
CA VAL A 891 7.25 -28.35 -25.61
C VAL A 891 8.48 -27.44 -25.70
N THR A 892 8.96 -26.91 -24.60
CA THR A 892 10.19 -26.08 -24.56
C THR A 892 11.42 -26.93 -24.90
N LEU A 893 11.54 -28.14 -24.35
CA LEU A 893 12.60 -29.09 -24.68
C LEU A 893 12.57 -29.46 -26.18
N HIS A 894 11.39 -29.66 -26.76
CA HIS A 894 11.25 -29.89 -28.21
C HIS A 894 11.81 -28.72 -29.04
N ARG A 895 11.50 -27.47 -28.64
CA ARG A 895 12.03 -26.27 -29.34
C ARG A 895 13.55 -26.15 -29.18
N LEU A 896 14.10 -26.55 -28.04
CA LEU A 896 15.54 -26.62 -27.74
C LEU A 896 16.23 -27.80 -28.45
N ARG A 897 15.48 -28.61 -29.22
CA ARG A 897 15.93 -29.82 -29.91
C ARG A 897 16.40 -30.96 -28.99
N SER A 898 16.08 -30.88 -27.69
CA SER A 898 16.28 -31.97 -26.70
C SER A 898 15.16 -33.02 -26.85
N TYR A 899 15.05 -33.60 -28.07
CA TYR A 899 13.90 -34.44 -28.46
C TYR A 899 13.74 -35.69 -27.59
N SER A 900 14.83 -36.28 -27.09
CA SER A 900 14.77 -37.49 -26.27
C SER A 900 14.09 -37.20 -24.93
N GLU A 901 14.55 -36.15 -24.23
CA GLU A 901 13.97 -35.71 -22.95
C GLU A 901 12.49 -35.27 -23.13
N ALA A 902 12.20 -34.56 -24.23
CA ALA A 902 10.85 -34.13 -24.55
C ALA A 902 9.91 -35.36 -24.79
N ALA A 903 10.37 -36.39 -25.50
CA ALA A 903 9.57 -37.57 -25.75
C ALA A 903 9.28 -38.38 -24.47
N GLU A 904 10.30 -38.59 -23.63
CA GLU A 904 10.14 -39.30 -22.35
C GLU A 904 9.11 -38.57 -21.44
N LEU A 905 9.24 -37.24 -21.32
CA LEU A 905 8.31 -36.46 -20.50
C LEU A 905 6.89 -36.45 -21.09
N LEU A 906 6.73 -36.37 -22.43
CA LEU A 906 5.42 -36.44 -23.08
C LEU A 906 4.77 -37.81 -22.94
N GLU A 907 5.56 -38.91 -22.97
CA GLU A 907 5.07 -40.26 -22.72
C GLU A 907 4.52 -40.39 -21.28
N ASP A 908 5.25 -39.89 -20.27
CA ASP A 908 4.81 -39.90 -18.86
C ASP A 908 3.54 -39.06 -18.66
N VAL A 909 3.55 -37.78 -19.13
CA VAL A 909 2.38 -36.91 -19.08
C VAL A 909 1.16 -37.54 -19.71
N ARG A 910 1.32 -38.11 -20.92
CA ARG A 910 0.24 -38.79 -21.64
C ARG A 910 -0.27 -40.01 -20.89
N ALA A 911 0.62 -40.79 -20.30
CA ALA A 911 0.22 -41.97 -19.52
C ALA A 911 -0.60 -41.59 -18.30
N ARG A 912 -0.23 -40.53 -17.58
CA ARG A 912 -0.94 -39.99 -16.44
C ARG A 912 -2.29 -39.38 -16.86
N GLN A 913 -2.32 -38.54 -17.91
CA GLN A 913 -3.55 -37.95 -18.44
C GLN A 913 -4.56 -39.02 -18.91
N ARG A 914 -4.08 -40.12 -19.48
CA ARG A 914 -4.96 -41.26 -19.86
C ARG A 914 -5.62 -41.92 -18.65
N ARG A 915 -4.92 -42.04 -17.55
CA ARG A 915 -5.48 -42.60 -16.29
C ARG A 915 -6.49 -41.66 -15.63
N THR A 916 -6.16 -40.36 -15.58
CA THR A 916 -6.95 -39.34 -14.85
C THR A 916 -8.09 -38.76 -15.67
N LEU A 917 -7.87 -38.48 -16.98
CA LEU A 917 -8.81 -37.77 -17.84
C LEU A 917 -9.40 -38.64 -18.97
N GLY A 918 -8.77 -39.76 -19.27
CA GLY A 918 -9.19 -40.64 -20.36
C GLY A 918 -8.52 -40.33 -21.71
N ASP A 919 -8.71 -41.25 -22.67
CA ASP A 919 -8.06 -41.18 -23.98
C ASP A 919 -8.56 -40.08 -24.91
N ASP A 920 -9.84 -39.70 -24.76
CA ASP A 920 -10.52 -38.74 -25.64
C ASP A 920 -10.52 -37.32 -25.12
N HIS A 921 -9.94 -37.12 -23.91
CA HIS A 921 -9.83 -35.82 -23.34
C HIS A 921 -8.93 -34.89 -24.17
N ARG A 922 -9.30 -33.63 -24.30
CA ARG A 922 -8.62 -32.62 -25.12
C ARG A 922 -7.12 -32.55 -24.82
N ASP A 923 -6.73 -32.56 -23.54
CA ASP A 923 -5.33 -32.45 -23.12
C ASP A 923 -4.55 -33.73 -23.45
N THR A 924 -5.14 -34.92 -23.29
CA THR A 924 -4.54 -36.19 -23.68
C THR A 924 -4.27 -36.24 -25.21
N LEU A 925 -5.22 -35.70 -25.98
CA LEU A 925 -5.10 -35.59 -27.44
C LEU A 925 -4.00 -34.60 -27.84
N ARG A 926 -3.92 -33.46 -27.14
CA ARG A 926 -2.88 -32.44 -27.37
C ARG A 926 -1.49 -33.02 -27.09
N THR A 927 -1.31 -33.66 -25.95
CA THR A 927 -0.05 -34.32 -25.56
C THR A 927 0.31 -35.44 -26.56
N THR A 928 -0.67 -36.22 -27.03
CA THR A 928 -0.45 -37.28 -28.05
C THR A 928 0.07 -36.68 -29.35
N ARG A 929 -0.43 -35.53 -29.81
CA ARG A 929 0.07 -34.85 -31.01
C ARG A 929 1.48 -34.33 -30.82
N ALA A 930 1.77 -33.64 -29.71
CA ALA A 930 3.09 -33.14 -29.40
C ALA A 930 4.15 -34.28 -29.34
N LEU A 931 3.78 -35.42 -28.76
CA LEU A 931 4.63 -36.62 -28.75
C LEU A 931 4.88 -37.15 -30.19
N ALA A 932 3.86 -37.23 -31.04
CA ALA A 932 4.00 -37.64 -32.41
C ALA A 932 4.90 -36.71 -33.23
N ASP A 933 4.78 -35.39 -33.03
CA ASP A 933 5.63 -34.39 -33.65
C ASP A 933 7.08 -34.54 -33.19
N THR A 934 7.30 -34.77 -31.88
CA THR A 934 8.64 -35.01 -31.30
C THR A 934 9.28 -36.26 -31.82
N LEU A 935 8.52 -37.39 -31.92
CA LEU A 935 8.99 -38.63 -32.51
C LEU A 935 9.33 -38.50 -34.02
N THR A 936 8.56 -37.67 -34.72
CA THR A 936 8.84 -37.38 -36.15
C THR A 936 10.14 -36.58 -36.27
N ALA A 937 10.39 -35.60 -35.42
CA ALA A 937 11.64 -34.84 -35.35
C ALA A 937 12.85 -35.74 -35.03
N MET A 938 12.67 -36.79 -34.23
CA MET A 938 13.67 -37.83 -33.95
C MET A 938 13.88 -38.83 -35.09
N GLY A 939 13.15 -38.69 -36.21
CA GLY A 939 13.19 -39.66 -37.32
C GLY A 939 12.35 -40.93 -37.11
N LYS A 940 11.66 -41.08 -35.99
CA LYS A 940 10.83 -42.25 -35.62
C LYS A 940 9.42 -42.18 -36.22
N ARG A 941 9.31 -41.92 -37.54
CA ARG A 941 8.05 -41.68 -38.27
C ARG A 941 7.02 -42.81 -38.11
N TYR A 942 7.46 -44.06 -38.09
CA TYR A 942 6.55 -45.22 -37.94
C TYR A 942 5.88 -45.21 -36.53
N ALA A 943 6.63 -44.92 -35.47
CA ALA A 943 6.09 -44.80 -34.10
C ALA A 943 5.08 -43.65 -34.00
N ALA A 944 5.38 -42.49 -34.60
CA ALA A 944 4.49 -41.35 -34.68
C ALA A 944 3.16 -41.67 -35.38
N GLN A 945 3.24 -42.33 -36.55
CA GLN A 945 2.05 -42.77 -37.31
C GLN A 945 1.21 -43.77 -36.51
N LYS A 946 1.83 -44.77 -35.89
CA LYS A 946 1.15 -45.75 -35.04
C LYS A 946 0.42 -45.09 -33.86
N LEU A 947 1.05 -44.09 -33.24
CA LEU A 947 0.47 -43.33 -32.12
C LEU A 947 -0.80 -42.58 -32.58
N LEU A 948 -0.79 -41.98 -33.75
CA LEU A 948 -1.92 -41.26 -34.33
C LEU A 948 -2.98 -42.17 -34.97
N ALA A 949 -2.59 -43.34 -35.53
CA ALA A 949 -3.49 -44.29 -36.17
C ALA A 949 -4.39 -45.09 -35.20
N GLY A 950 -4.03 -45.15 -33.93
CA GLY A 950 -4.85 -45.73 -32.87
C GLY A 950 -6.19 -45.00 -32.63
N LYS A 951 -6.44 -43.91 -33.35
CA LYS A 951 -7.69 -43.11 -33.31
C LYS A 951 -8.20 -42.87 -34.73
N LYS A 952 -9.07 -43.76 -35.22
CA LYS A 952 -9.93 -43.38 -36.34
C LYS A 952 -10.94 -42.33 -35.85
N PRO A 953 -11.08 -41.19 -36.54
CA PRO A 953 -12.16 -40.29 -36.26
C PRO A 953 -13.47 -41.03 -36.54
N THR A 954 -14.34 -41.12 -35.56
CA THR A 954 -15.74 -41.47 -35.75
C THR A 954 -16.38 -40.41 -36.66
N ARG A 955 -16.35 -40.69 -37.99
CA ARG A 955 -17.14 -39.96 -38.98
C ARG A 955 -18.62 -40.06 -38.58
N ARG A 956 -19.17 -39.01 -38.01
CA ARG A 956 -20.64 -38.79 -38.06
C ARG A 956 -21.01 -38.54 -39.52
N LEU A 957 -21.35 -39.66 -40.22
CA LEU A 957 -22.11 -39.66 -41.44
C LEU A 957 -23.53 -39.14 -41.11
N GLY A 958 -23.79 -37.93 -41.48
CA GLY A 958 -25.09 -37.30 -41.40
C GLY A 958 -25.33 -36.35 -42.57
N ARG A 959 -25.04 -36.83 -43.80
CA ARG A 959 -25.60 -36.23 -45.01
C ARG A 959 -27.01 -36.79 -45.20
N LYS A 960 -28.03 -36.08 -44.97
CA LYS A 960 -29.30 -36.21 -45.69
C LYS A 960 -29.52 -34.98 -46.54
N ARG A 961 -29.43 -35.24 -47.87
CA ARG A 961 -30.01 -34.38 -48.92
C ARG A 961 -31.56 -34.36 -48.72
N ARG A 962 -32.14 -33.23 -48.66
CA ARG A 962 -33.16 -32.67 -49.58
C ARG A 962 -33.55 -31.30 -49.10
#